data_2c72e94b69914788b92fec586e4d92fa
#
_entry.id   2c72e94b69914788b92fec586e4d92fa
#
_cell.length_a   1.000
_cell.length_b   1.000
_cell.length_c   1.000
_cell.angle_alpha   90.00
_cell.angle_beta   90.00
_cell.angle_gamma   90.00
#
_symmetry.space_group_name_H-M   'P 1'
#
loop_
_entity.id
_entity.type
_entity.pdbx_description
1 polymer ?
#
loop_
_entity_poly.entity_id
_entity_poly.type
_entity_poly.pdbx_seq_one_letter_code
_entity_poly.pdbx_strand_id
1 'polypeptide(L)'
;MLIFRAAPSVPVVHLASRLAASARLRRDPGRPYSELSVGVPLETYPNERRVAATPQNVTALIKKGFKQVLVEKNAGAEAQFLDEQYKAAGATLVDKQQVFAASDILLKVRPPASQETGLVKEGSTVISFLYPNQNQEIVDGLASRKANAFAMEMIPRISRAQVFDALSSMANIAGYKAVLEAANHFGRFLTGQIPPCKVLVIGAGVAGLSAIATARRMGAIVRGFDTRSAAREQVQSLGAEFIEVSIEESGDGAGGYAKEMSKEFIEAEMALFMEQCKDPAPKLITKEMVAAMKQGSVIVDLAAETGGNCAVTKPGELYVHDGVTIIGYTDLPSRLPTQSSTLYSNNITKFLLSVGTEGRFAVDLEDEVVRGAMVLQNGTRLPPAPRPLPPPVTAPSPAQAAEVAETKAITPWQKARNEVATVTAGMGTAIALGKLAGPTFMDNFFTFGLAGLIGYRVVWGVAPALHSPLMSVTNAISGMVGIGGLFVMGGGYLPGTVPQVLGAVSVLLASVNVAGGFVITKRMLDMFKRPTDPPEYTWLYGIPAVLFTGGFLTAASTGMAGLIQAGYLTSSVLCISSLSGLGSQATARQGNLLGMLGVSSGIIASLAAVGFPAETLAQFVGVSALGGLVGTVIGRRITAIELPQMVAALHSVVGLAAVLTSIASVLADVGHASTLHLVTAYLGVLIGGVTFTGSIVAFLKLSGKMSSRSLALPGRHIINSSLLATNVATMGAFIMTAPTVPLVAAGYLGANALLSFIKGFTTTAAIGGADMPVVITVLNAYSGFALVAEGFMLDNSLLTTVGALIGVSGSILSYIMCVAMNRTLTNVLFGGIGSSAAQSDYKIEGTISKTSVDETVDALANAENVILVVGYGMAVAKAQHAIADVVSMLRAKDINVRFAIHPVAGRMPGQCNVLLAEASVPYDIVLEMDEINDDFGDTDVTLVIGANDTVNPIALEPGSPIAGMPVLHAWKSKQVIVMKRGMASGYADVPNPMFYMPGTKMLFGDAKDTCEAIKKGLEGKYAS
;
A
#
# COMPACT_ATOMS: atom_id res chain seq x y z
N MET A 1 -29.60 -31.10 60.12
CA MET A 1 -28.90 -31.64 61.29
C MET A 1 -27.61 -32.28 60.84
N LEU A 2 -26.55 -31.74 61.29
CA LEU A 2 -25.12 -32.08 61.36
C LEU A 2 -24.24 -31.09 60.59
N ILE A 3 -23.73 -30.23 61.44
CA ILE A 3 -22.69 -29.19 61.22
C ILE A 3 -21.32 -29.92 61.24
N PHE A 4 -20.46 -29.67 60.24
CA PHE A 4 -19.00 -29.85 60.41
C PHE A 4 -18.31 -28.55 60.17
N ARG A 5 -17.76 -27.95 61.22
CA ARG A 5 -16.79 -26.87 61.19
C ARG A 5 -15.47 -27.35 60.62
N ALA A 6 -14.92 -26.74 59.60
CA ALA A 6 -13.54 -26.89 59.23
C ALA A 6 -12.71 -25.72 59.77
N ALA A 7 -11.59 -26.05 60.40
CA ALA A 7 -10.63 -25.14 61.00
C ALA A 7 -9.85 -24.35 59.92
N PRO A 8 -9.28 -23.19 60.25
CA PRO A 8 -8.63 -22.33 59.28
C PRO A 8 -7.25 -22.84 58.87
N SER A 9 -7.04 -23.11 57.61
CA SER A 9 -5.70 -23.37 57.01
C SER A 9 -4.92 -22.09 56.88
N VAL A 10 -3.79 -21.98 57.57
CA VAL A 10 -2.77 -20.92 57.48
C VAL A 10 -2.22 -20.86 56.06
N PRO A 11 -2.06 -19.70 55.45
CA PRO A 11 -1.61 -19.60 54.05
C PRO A 11 -0.11 -19.86 53.94
N VAL A 12 0.28 -21.03 53.43
CA VAL A 12 1.67 -21.40 53.06
C VAL A 12 2.18 -20.60 51.85
N VAL A 13 1.29 -19.84 51.19
CA VAL A 13 1.60 -19.04 49.99
C VAL A 13 2.50 -17.80 50.27
N HIS A 14 2.54 -17.31 51.52
CA HIS A 14 3.35 -16.12 51.83
C HIS A 14 4.82 -16.40 52.16
N LEU A 15 5.20 -17.66 52.41
CA LEU A 15 6.61 -18.03 52.63
C LEU A 15 7.32 -18.33 51.30
N ALA A 16 6.64 -18.91 50.33
CA ALA A 16 7.17 -19.14 48.97
C ALA A 16 7.39 -17.84 48.20
N SER A 17 6.54 -16.83 48.36
CA SER A 17 6.71 -15.54 47.72
C SER A 17 7.85 -14.69 48.32
N ARG A 18 8.16 -14.88 49.61
CA ARG A 18 9.31 -14.22 50.26
C ARG A 18 10.63 -14.90 49.94
N LEU A 19 10.66 -16.22 49.74
CA LEU A 19 11.85 -16.94 49.26
C LEU A 19 12.08 -16.72 47.76
N ALA A 20 11.05 -16.58 46.93
CA ALA A 20 11.16 -16.21 45.53
C ALA A 20 11.60 -14.74 45.36
N ALA A 21 11.29 -13.82 46.29
CA ALA A 21 11.72 -12.45 46.28
C ALA A 21 13.18 -12.24 46.74
N SER A 22 13.76 -13.21 47.52
CA SER A 22 15.18 -13.12 47.92
C SER A 22 16.12 -13.88 46.96
N ALA A 23 15.57 -14.68 46.04
CA ALA A 23 16.30 -15.33 44.95
C ALA A 23 16.24 -14.56 43.63
N ARG A 24 15.97 -13.26 43.64
CA ARG A 24 16.39 -12.39 42.55
C ARG A 24 17.90 -12.40 42.57
N LEU A 25 18.51 -13.31 41.83
CA LEU A 25 19.91 -13.29 41.45
C LEU A 25 20.25 -11.85 41.12
N ARG A 26 21.26 -11.30 41.82
CA ARG A 26 21.83 -10.00 41.46
C ARG A 26 22.17 -10.10 39.98
N ARG A 27 21.39 -9.43 39.12
CA ARG A 27 21.78 -9.23 37.73
C ARG A 27 23.15 -8.62 37.78
N ASP A 28 24.11 -9.26 37.11
CA ASP A 28 25.45 -8.69 36.98
C ASP A 28 25.25 -7.29 36.38
N PRO A 29 25.68 -6.20 37.03
CA PRO A 29 25.42 -4.85 36.54
C PRO A 29 26.10 -4.59 35.20
N GLY A 30 26.82 -5.54 34.64
CA GLY A 30 27.56 -5.44 33.39
C GLY A 30 28.71 -4.45 33.46
N ARG A 31 29.59 -4.46 32.47
CA ARG A 31 30.70 -3.54 32.34
C ARG A 31 30.28 -2.30 31.54
N PRO A 32 30.62 -1.09 31.99
CA PRO A 32 30.32 0.13 31.22
C PRO A 32 31.10 0.14 29.90
N TYR A 33 30.52 0.65 28.84
CA TYR A 33 31.18 0.76 27.53
C TYR A 33 32.50 1.58 27.62
N SER A 34 32.61 2.54 28.52
CA SER A 34 33.81 3.36 28.74
C SER A 34 35.03 2.57 29.25
N GLU A 35 34.83 1.32 29.65
CA GLU A 35 35.91 0.41 30.07
C GLU A 35 36.24 -0.65 29.02
N LEU A 36 35.42 -0.77 27.99
CA LEU A 36 35.51 -1.84 27.01
C LEU A 36 36.15 -1.37 25.70
N SER A 37 37.12 -2.17 25.21
CA SER A 37 37.74 -2.00 23.91
C SER A 37 37.17 -2.99 22.92
N VAL A 38 36.80 -2.48 21.72
CA VAL A 38 36.29 -3.30 20.61
C VAL A 38 37.41 -3.51 19.60
N GLY A 39 37.65 -4.76 19.18
CA GLY A 39 38.65 -5.14 18.17
C GLY A 39 38.05 -5.59 16.88
N VAL A 40 38.61 -5.15 15.77
CA VAL A 40 38.24 -5.56 14.39
C VAL A 40 39.51 -6.05 13.70
N PRO A 41 39.80 -7.35 13.74
CA PRO A 41 40.96 -7.92 13.07
C PRO A 41 40.72 -8.06 11.55
N LEU A 42 41.80 -8.21 10.80
CA LEU A 42 41.79 -8.60 9.39
C LEU A 42 41.24 -10.03 9.26
N GLU A 43 40.34 -10.25 8.29
CA GLU A 43 39.83 -11.59 8.00
C GLU A 43 40.92 -12.44 7.29
N THR A 44 41.12 -13.64 7.80
CA THR A 44 42.16 -14.57 7.28
C THR A 44 41.59 -15.79 6.57
N TYR A 45 40.26 -15.89 6.51
CA TYR A 45 39.60 -16.97 5.80
C TYR A 45 39.83 -16.86 4.29
N PRO A 46 40.04 -17.96 3.57
CA PRO A 46 40.28 -17.91 2.13
C PRO A 46 39.20 -17.16 1.36
N ASN A 47 39.59 -16.22 0.50
CA ASN A 47 38.68 -15.37 -0.31
C ASN A 47 37.73 -14.48 0.48
N GLU A 48 37.92 -14.29 1.80
CA GLU A 48 37.10 -13.37 2.57
C GLU A 48 37.67 -11.95 2.43
N ARG A 49 36.85 -11.04 1.86
CA ARG A 49 37.20 -9.65 1.58
C ARG A 49 36.41 -8.65 2.41
N ARG A 50 35.42 -9.15 3.19
CA ARG A 50 34.58 -8.30 4.04
C ARG A 50 35.34 -7.90 5.32
N VAL A 51 34.87 -6.86 5.96
CA VAL A 51 35.31 -6.42 7.29
C VAL A 51 34.12 -6.35 8.25
N ALA A 52 34.33 -6.71 9.52
CA ALA A 52 33.24 -6.80 10.48
C ALA A 52 32.69 -5.44 10.93
N ALA A 53 33.47 -4.36 10.89
CA ALA A 53 33.01 -3.01 11.18
C ALA A 53 33.57 -2.02 10.16
N THR A 54 32.69 -1.18 9.61
CA THR A 54 33.06 -0.09 8.69
C THR A 54 33.44 1.16 9.47
N PRO A 55 34.10 2.18 8.87
CA PRO A 55 34.39 3.46 9.54
C PRO A 55 33.15 4.13 10.15
N GLN A 56 32.00 4.04 9.49
CA GLN A 56 30.74 4.56 10.01
C GLN A 56 30.31 3.87 11.32
N ASN A 57 30.44 2.54 11.39
CA ASN A 57 30.14 1.77 12.60
C ASN A 57 31.14 2.04 13.72
N VAL A 58 32.41 2.25 13.38
CA VAL A 58 33.42 2.70 14.35
C VAL A 58 32.99 4.02 15.00
N THR A 59 32.61 5.02 14.18
CA THR A 59 32.10 6.29 14.69
C THR A 59 30.91 6.09 15.62
N ALA A 60 29.97 5.21 15.24
CA ALA A 60 28.80 4.90 16.03
C ALA A 60 29.17 4.27 17.40
N LEU A 61 30.12 3.32 17.43
CA LEU A 61 30.58 2.70 18.66
C LEU A 61 31.26 3.71 19.60
N ILE A 62 32.10 4.61 19.05
CA ILE A 62 32.76 5.67 19.83
C ILE A 62 31.73 6.65 20.40
N LYS A 63 30.75 7.09 19.59
CA LYS A 63 29.63 7.93 20.05
C LYS A 63 28.79 7.25 21.15
N LYS A 64 28.69 5.94 21.18
CA LYS A 64 28.02 5.18 22.25
C LYS A 64 28.85 5.04 23.53
N GLY A 65 30.08 5.52 23.52
CA GLY A 65 30.92 5.63 24.70
C GLY A 65 31.85 4.45 24.93
N PHE A 66 32.13 3.61 23.93
CA PHE A 66 33.17 2.60 24.01
C PHE A 66 34.54 3.28 24.22
N LYS A 67 35.38 2.68 25.06
CA LYS A 67 36.71 3.19 25.42
C LYS A 67 37.59 3.48 24.21
N GLN A 68 37.62 2.54 23.29
CA GLN A 68 38.36 2.62 22.02
C GLN A 68 37.92 1.52 21.08
N VAL A 69 38.10 1.77 19.79
CA VAL A 69 37.95 0.74 18.73
C VAL A 69 39.33 0.51 18.09
N LEU A 70 39.82 -0.72 18.21
CA LEU A 70 41.11 -1.17 17.68
C LEU A 70 40.84 -1.85 16.33
N VAL A 71 41.41 -1.38 15.26
CA VAL A 71 41.30 -1.95 13.92
C VAL A 71 42.68 -2.42 13.47
N GLU A 72 42.78 -3.64 12.97
CA GLU A 72 44.00 -4.13 12.38
C GLU A 72 44.33 -3.37 11.09
N LYS A 73 45.60 -3.03 10.87
CA LYS A 73 46.04 -2.36 9.64
C LYS A 73 45.56 -3.13 8.40
N ASN A 74 45.05 -2.42 7.42
CA ASN A 74 44.49 -2.95 6.18
C ASN A 74 43.24 -3.86 6.34
N ALA A 75 42.60 -3.95 7.52
CA ALA A 75 41.46 -4.83 7.74
C ALA A 75 40.27 -4.57 6.78
N GLY A 76 40.06 -3.33 6.36
CA GLY A 76 39.01 -2.92 5.44
C GLY A 76 39.46 -2.70 4.00
N ALA A 77 40.73 -2.87 3.68
CA ALA A 77 41.30 -2.47 2.40
C ALA A 77 40.65 -3.19 1.19
N GLU A 78 40.40 -4.49 1.27
CA GLU A 78 39.71 -5.24 0.23
C GLU A 78 38.21 -4.90 0.07
N ALA A 79 37.61 -4.32 1.12
CA ALA A 79 36.25 -3.79 1.09
C ALA A 79 36.20 -2.29 0.72
N GLN A 80 37.32 -1.71 0.29
CA GLN A 80 37.49 -0.30 -0.09
C GLN A 80 37.34 0.69 1.11
N PHE A 81 37.52 0.22 2.35
CA PHE A 81 37.61 1.04 3.53
C PHE A 81 39.06 1.19 3.95
N LEU A 82 39.65 2.35 3.65
CA LEU A 82 41.07 2.60 3.86
C LEU A 82 41.40 2.93 5.32
N ASP A 83 42.62 2.67 5.74
CA ASP A 83 43.12 2.94 7.09
C ASP A 83 42.95 4.41 7.53
N GLU A 84 43.05 5.34 6.58
CA GLU A 84 42.82 6.76 6.81
C GLU A 84 41.38 7.07 7.21
N GLN A 85 40.42 6.38 6.61
CA GLN A 85 38.99 6.53 6.94
C GLN A 85 38.70 6.00 8.36
N TYR A 86 39.35 4.92 8.77
CA TYR A 86 39.25 4.40 10.14
C TYR A 86 39.85 5.36 11.16
N LYS A 87 41.01 5.97 10.85
CA LYS A 87 41.61 7.01 11.72
C LYS A 87 40.69 8.22 11.83
N ALA A 88 40.14 8.69 10.72
CA ALA A 88 39.19 9.81 10.71
C ALA A 88 37.91 9.49 11.51
N ALA A 89 37.45 8.23 11.52
CA ALA A 89 36.33 7.74 12.31
C ALA A 89 36.68 7.61 13.83
N GLY A 90 37.96 7.82 14.24
CA GLY A 90 38.41 7.72 15.61
C GLY A 90 38.94 6.33 16.02
N ALA A 91 39.15 5.40 15.10
CA ALA A 91 39.77 4.11 15.39
C ALA A 91 41.28 4.24 15.65
N THR A 92 41.80 3.35 16.49
CA THR A 92 43.26 3.16 16.68
C THR A 92 43.72 2.00 15.82
N LEU A 93 44.62 2.27 14.87
CA LEU A 93 45.19 1.20 14.03
C LEU A 93 46.32 0.50 14.77
N VAL A 94 46.24 -0.82 14.80
CA VAL A 94 47.20 -1.66 15.54
C VAL A 94 47.55 -2.92 14.74
N ASP A 95 48.55 -3.64 15.21
CA ASP A 95 48.94 -4.92 14.59
C ASP A 95 48.06 -6.09 15.10
N LYS A 96 48.04 -7.21 14.41
CA LYS A 96 47.22 -8.39 14.70
C LYS A 96 47.30 -8.82 16.17
N GLN A 97 48.51 -8.97 16.71
CA GLN A 97 48.67 -9.38 18.11
C GLN A 97 48.01 -8.44 19.10
N GLN A 98 48.10 -7.14 18.83
CA GLN A 98 47.56 -6.11 19.72
C GLN A 98 46.02 -6.08 19.66
N VAL A 99 45.41 -6.30 18.44
CA VAL A 99 43.94 -6.39 18.32
C VAL A 99 43.39 -7.52 19.19
N PHE A 100 43.98 -8.71 19.11
CA PHE A 100 43.49 -9.86 19.87
C PHE A 100 43.78 -9.77 21.38
N ALA A 101 44.97 -9.27 21.76
CA ALA A 101 45.38 -9.21 23.17
C ALA A 101 44.73 -8.05 23.96
N ALA A 102 44.40 -6.93 23.31
CA ALA A 102 43.90 -5.74 23.98
C ALA A 102 42.37 -5.58 23.94
N SER A 103 41.69 -6.35 23.08
CA SER A 103 40.24 -6.19 22.91
C SER A 103 39.42 -7.00 23.92
N ASP A 104 38.44 -6.34 24.52
CA ASP A 104 37.46 -7.00 25.37
C ASP A 104 36.33 -7.64 24.53
N ILE A 105 36.05 -7.07 23.36
CA ILE A 105 35.06 -7.55 22.41
C ILE A 105 35.68 -7.63 21.01
N LEU A 106 35.70 -8.78 20.40
CA LEU A 106 36.18 -9.02 19.03
C LEU A 106 35.03 -9.18 18.08
N LEU A 107 35.02 -8.39 17.01
CA LEU A 107 34.06 -8.48 15.90
C LEU A 107 34.76 -9.08 14.68
N LYS A 108 34.24 -10.19 14.19
CA LYS A 108 34.72 -10.86 12.98
C LYS A 108 33.57 -11.23 12.05
N VAL A 109 33.85 -11.41 10.78
CA VAL A 109 32.88 -11.95 9.81
C VAL A 109 32.87 -13.47 9.90
N ARG A 110 34.04 -14.11 9.73
CA ARG A 110 34.21 -15.56 9.77
C ARG A 110 34.74 -16.02 11.14
N PRO A 111 34.63 -17.32 11.47
CA PRO A 111 35.20 -17.83 12.70
C PRO A 111 36.69 -17.46 12.80
N PRO A 112 37.23 -17.24 14.00
CA PRO A 112 38.68 -17.12 14.18
C PRO A 112 39.38 -18.40 13.67
N ALA A 113 40.55 -18.26 13.04
CA ALA A 113 41.36 -19.44 12.70
C ALA A 113 41.85 -20.16 13.97
N SER A 114 42.12 -21.46 13.92
CA SER A 114 42.62 -22.24 15.08
C SER A 114 43.84 -21.60 15.74
N GLN A 115 44.75 -21.00 14.92
CA GLN A 115 45.91 -20.25 15.43
C GLN A 115 45.56 -18.94 16.12
N GLU A 116 44.43 -18.33 15.77
CA GLU A 116 43.94 -17.04 16.33
C GLU A 116 43.30 -17.24 17.69
N THR A 117 42.69 -18.41 17.94
CA THR A 117 42.02 -18.70 19.21
C THR A 117 42.97 -18.55 20.41
N GLY A 118 44.27 -18.93 20.23
CA GLY A 118 45.32 -18.75 21.24
C GLY A 118 45.70 -17.30 21.55
N LEU A 119 45.43 -16.37 20.60
CA LEU A 119 45.74 -14.94 20.78
C LEU A 119 44.61 -14.18 21.48
N VAL A 120 43.39 -14.77 21.52
CA VAL A 120 42.22 -14.14 22.11
C VAL A 120 42.44 -13.86 23.61
N LYS A 121 42.16 -12.67 24.08
CA LYS A 121 42.25 -12.27 25.47
C LYS A 121 41.35 -13.15 26.36
N GLU A 122 41.87 -13.65 27.48
CA GLU A 122 41.10 -14.44 28.44
C GLU A 122 39.86 -13.68 28.94
N GLY A 123 38.68 -14.30 28.91
CA GLY A 123 37.43 -13.70 29.34
C GLY A 123 36.83 -12.66 28.38
N SER A 124 37.40 -12.51 27.19
CA SER A 124 36.83 -11.61 26.17
C SER A 124 35.56 -12.17 25.50
N THR A 125 34.89 -11.34 24.72
CA THR A 125 33.71 -11.73 23.93
C THR A 125 34.04 -11.75 22.47
N VAL A 126 33.69 -12.83 21.76
CA VAL A 126 33.84 -12.95 20.30
C VAL A 126 32.46 -13.01 19.67
N ILE A 127 32.22 -12.15 18.67
CA ILE A 127 30.97 -12.09 17.90
C ILE A 127 31.33 -12.29 16.42
N SER A 128 30.81 -13.35 15.79
CA SER A 128 31.08 -13.69 14.38
C SER A 128 30.07 -14.71 13.85
N PHE A 129 30.09 -15.02 12.57
CA PHE A 129 29.60 -16.31 12.09
C PHE A 129 30.51 -17.40 12.66
N LEU A 130 30.00 -18.32 13.43
CA LEU A 130 30.78 -19.29 14.16
C LEU A 130 30.61 -20.72 13.68
N TYR A 131 29.37 -21.08 13.25
CA TYR A 131 28.99 -22.43 12.82
C TYR A 131 29.48 -23.51 13.81
N PRO A 132 29.03 -23.49 15.07
CA PRO A 132 29.63 -24.29 16.16
C PRO A 132 29.58 -25.80 15.94
N ASN A 133 28.64 -26.30 15.14
CA ASN A 133 28.57 -27.72 14.80
C ASN A 133 29.66 -28.18 13.84
N GLN A 134 30.12 -27.26 12.98
CA GLN A 134 31.17 -27.55 11.98
C GLN A 134 32.57 -27.20 12.52
N ASN A 135 32.70 -26.23 13.43
CA ASN A 135 33.94 -25.70 13.94
C ASN A 135 34.15 -25.99 15.43
N GLN A 136 34.03 -27.26 15.81
CA GLN A 136 34.13 -27.66 17.22
C GLN A 136 35.50 -27.34 17.85
N GLU A 137 36.60 -27.48 17.12
CA GLU A 137 37.95 -27.15 17.58
C GLU A 137 38.07 -25.65 17.93
N ILE A 138 37.45 -24.79 17.15
CA ILE A 138 37.47 -23.34 17.39
C ILE A 138 36.68 -23.00 18.65
N VAL A 139 35.50 -23.62 18.81
CA VAL A 139 34.67 -23.46 20.01
C VAL A 139 35.43 -23.93 21.25
N ASP A 140 36.12 -25.08 21.21
CA ASP A 140 36.92 -25.60 22.31
C ASP A 140 38.14 -24.71 22.59
N GLY A 141 38.78 -24.18 21.54
CA GLY A 141 39.85 -23.21 21.67
C GLY A 141 39.42 -21.91 22.37
N LEU A 142 38.23 -21.37 22.03
CA LEU A 142 37.63 -20.23 22.70
C LEU A 142 37.19 -20.55 24.14
N ALA A 143 36.69 -21.75 24.38
CA ALA A 143 36.32 -22.23 25.71
C ALA A 143 37.54 -22.29 26.65
N SER A 144 38.70 -22.76 26.17
CA SER A 144 39.95 -22.79 26.93
C SER A 144 40.42 -21.41 27.36
N ARG A 145 40.04 -20.36 26.61
CA ARG A 145 40.33 -18.94 26.94
C ARG A 145 39.24 -18.32 27.82
N LYS A 146 38.28 -19.08 28.32
CA LYS A 146 37.11 -18.61 29.07
C LYS A 146 36.33 -17.50 28.35
N ALA A 147 36.34 -17.50 27.02
CA ALA A 147 35.70 -16.48 26.23
C ALA A 147 34.18 -16.64 26.21
N ASN A 148 33.47 -15.54 26.04
CA ASN A 148 32.09 -15.55 25.60
C ASN A 148 32.07 -15.62 24.08
N ALA A 149 31.16 -16.39 23.49
CA ALA A 149 31.06 -16.49 22.05
C ALA A 149 29.62 -16.39 21.58
N PHE A 150 29.36 -15.47 20.63
CA PHE A 150 28.08 -15.30 19.98
C PHE A 150 28.19 -15.67 18.51
N ALA A 151 27.24 -16.49 18.03
CA ALA A 151 27.11 -16.94 16.68
C ALA A 151 26.00 -16.13 15.95
N MET A 152 26.38 -15.28 15.00
CA MET A 152 25.45 -14.43 14.27
C MET A 152 24.43 -15.22 13.44
N GLU A 153 24.76 -16.43 13.02
CA GLU A 153 23.85 -17.34 12.29
C GLU A 153 22.81 -18.01 13.21
N MET A 154 23.00 -17.94 14.52
CA MET A 154 22.09 -18.53 15.49
C MET A 154 21.08 -17.53 16.07
N ILE A 155 21.10 -16.29 15.62
CA ILE A 155 20.11 -15.28 16.00
C ILE A 155 18.71 -15.78 15.61
N PRO A 156 17.75 -15.83 16.56
CA PRO A 156 16.42 -16.37 16.29
C PRO A 156 15.65 -15.48 15.30
N ARG A 157 14.87 -16.09 14.41
CA ARG A 157 14.05 -15.39 13.42
C ARG A 157 12.73 -14.92 14.02
N ILE A 158 12.81 -13.92 14.87
CA ILE A 158 11.68 -13.21 15.48
C ILE A 158 11.69 -11.74 15.05
N SER A 159 10.54 -11.08 15.05
CA SER A 159 10.37 -9.73 14.50
C SER A 159 11.38 -8.72 15.08
N ARG A 160 11.65 -8.73 16.39
CA ARG A 160 12.62 -7.80 17.00
C ARG A 160 14.09 -8.11 16.68
N ALA A 161 14.39 -9.33 16.20
CA ALA A 161 15.76 -9.72 15.84
C ALA A 161 16.08 -9.50 14.36
N GLN A 162 15.12 -9.07 13.57
CA GLN A 162 15.25 -8.90 12.13
C GLN A 162 16.39 -7.93 11.76
N VAL A 163 16.58 -6.86 12.55
CA VAL A 163 17.67 -5.89 12.35
C VAL A 163 19.08 -6.46 12.61
N PHE A 164 19.17 -7.62 13.28
CA PHE A 164 20.44 -8.32 13.57
C PHE A 164 20.69 -9.49 12.61
N ASP A 165 19.72 -9.83 11.74
CA ASP A 165 19.77 -11.01 10.87
C ASP A 165 20.81 -10.85 9.76
N ALA A 166 22.04 -11.21 10.09
CA ALA A 166 23.16 -11.21 9.16
C ALA A 166 23.02 -12.28 8.07
N LEU A 167 22.33 -13.40 8.35
CA LEU A 167 22.09 -14.43 7.33
C LEU A 167 21.22 -13.92 6.20
N SER A 168 20.11 -13.25 6.52
CA SER A 168 19.23 -12.67 5.50
C SER A 168 19.93 -11.57 4.71
N SER A 169 20.70 -10.71 5.37
CA SER A 169 21.51 -9.69 4.70
C SER A 169 22.49 -10.30 3.70
N MET A 170 23.21 -11.35 4.08
CA MET A 170 24.19 -12.02 3.20
C MET A 170 23.51 -12.85 2.11
N ALA A 171 22.39 -13.50 2.41
CA ALA A 171 21.60 -14.23 1.41
C ALA A 171 21.05 -13.32 0.31
N ASN A 172 20.61 -12.12 0.66
CA ASN A 172 20.16 -11.12 -0.32
C ASN A 172 21.29 -10.78 -1.31
N ILE A 173 22.49 -10.49 -0.79
CA ILE A 173 23.65 -10.20 -1.64
C ILE A 173 24.06 -11.41 -2.47
N ALA A 174 24.03 -12.62 -1.90
CA ALA A 174 24.35 -13.85 -2.63
C ALA A 174 23.42 -14.04 -3.83
N GLY A 175 22.10 -13.85 -3.66
CA GLY A 175 21.14 -13.94 -4.75
C GLY A 175 21.36 -12.89 -5.84
N TYR A 176 21.60 -11.65 -5.45
CA TYR A 176 21.95 -10.58 -6.39
C TYR A 176 23.22 -10.91 -7.18
N LYS A 177 24.29 -11.28 -6.48
CA LYS A 177 25.60 -11.55 -7.09
C LYS A 177 25.56 -12.80 -7.98
N ALA A 178 24.77 -13.82 -7.62
CA ALA A 178 24.57 -15.02 -8.43
C ALA A 178 24.06 -14.69 -9.83
N VAL A 179 23.09 -13.79 -9.94
CA VAL A 179 22.56 -13.36 -11.25
C VAL A 179 23.61 -12.60 -12.06
N LEU A 180 24.40 -11.73 -11.41
CA LEU A 180 25.47 -11.02 -12.09
C LEU A 180 26.57 -11.96 -12.59
N GLU A 181 26.96 -12.95 -11.80
CA GLU A 181 27.91 -13.97 -12.22
C GLU A 181 27.36 -14.83 -13.36
N ALA A 182 26.09 -15.24 -13.26
CA ALA A 182 25.43 -15.96 -14.36
C ALA A 182 25.41 -15.12 -15.64
N ALA A 183 25.04 -13.85 -15.54
CA ALA A 183 24.98 -12.93 -16.69
C ALA A 183 26.35 -12.74 -17.34
N ASN A 184 27.43 -12.64 -16.53
CA ASN A 184 28.80 -12.49 -17.02
C ASN A 184 29.29 -13.70 -17.84
N HIS A 185 28.82 -14.91 -17.52
CA HIS A 185 29.20 -16.15 -18.16
C HIS A 185 28.20 -16.69 -19.18
N PHE A 186 27.02 -16.06 -19.30
CA PHE A 186 25.93 -16.53 -20.20
C PHE A 186 26.23 -16.28 -21.70
N GLY A 187 27.09 -15.32 -22.02
CA GLY A 187 27.47 -15.00 -23.38
C GLY A 187 26.39 -14.39 -24.27
N ARG A 188 25.25 -14.01 -23.73
CA ARG A 188 24.12 -13.39 -24.44
C ARG A 188 23.49 -12.26 -23.60
N PHE A 189 22.78 -11.36 -24.27
CA PHE A 189 22.02 -10.34 -23.56
C PHE A 189 20.85 -10.99 -22.80
N LEU A 190 20.58 -10.49 -21.60
CA LEU A 190 19.40 -10.87 -20.83
C LEU A 190 18.13 -10.23 -21.39
N THR A 191 18.25 -9.05 -21.99
CA THR A 191 17.17 -8.28 -22.62
C THR A 191 17.55 -7.80 -24.02
N GLY A 192 16.58 -7.32 -24.81
CA GLY A 192 16.82 -6.73 -26.13
C GLY A 192 15.80 -7.19 -27.18
N GLN A 193 16.08 -6.92 -28.45
CA GLN A 193 15.26 -7.35 -29.61
C GLN A 193 15.34 -8.85 -29.90
N ILE A 194 16.29 -9.55 -29.27
CA ILE A 194 16.43 -11.01 -29.29
C ILE A 194 15.50 -11.55 -28.19
N PRO A 195 14.88 -12.73 -28.35
CA PRO A 195 14.06 -13.32 -27.28
C PRO A 195 14.82 -13.29 -25.96
N PRO A 196 14.21 -12.75 -24.87
CA PRO A 196 14.89 -12.62 -23.58
C PRO A 196 15.30 -13.99 -23.05
N CYS A 197 16.38 -14.03 -22.25
CA CYS A 197 16.79 -15.27 -21.63
C CYS A 197 15.75 -15.75 -20.62
N LYS A 198 15.68 -17.07 -20.43
CA LYS A 198 14.84 -17.70 -19.41
C LYS A 198 15.70 -18.02 -18.19
N VAL A 199 15.27 -17.60 -17.02
CA VAL A 199 15.93 -17.86 -15.75
C VAL A 199 14.98 -18.65 -14.86
N LEU A 200 15.42 -19.79 -14.37
CA LEU A 200 14.73 -20.58 -13.36
C LEU A 200 15.42 -20.37 -12.01
N VAL A 201 14.66 -19.99 -11.00
CA VAL A 201 15.15 -19.85 -9.62
C VAL A 201 14.43 -20.89 -8.76
N ILE A 202 15.22 -21.81 -8.19
CA ILE A 202 14.71 -22.85 -7.30
C ILE A 202 14.96 -22.44 -5.86
N GLY A 203 13.89 -22.28 -5.10
CA GLY A 203 13.89 -21.73 -3.76
C GLY A 203 13.61 -20.22 -3.74
N ALA A 204 12.42 -19.80 -3.31
CA ALA A 204 12.03 -18.41 -3.18
C ALA A 204 12.21 -17.88 -1.72
N GLY A 205 13.34 -18.23 -1.10
CA GLY A 205 13.83 -17.60 0.11
C GLY A 205 14.44 -16.23 -0.20
N VAL A 206 15.10 -15.59 0.77
CA VAL A 206 15.70 -14.26 0.62
C VAL A 206 16.66 -14.19 -0.57
N ALA A 207 17.53 -15.18 -0.75
CA ALA A 207 18.45 -15.25 -1.88
C ALA A 207 17.70 -15.41 -3.21
N GLY A 208 16.72 -16.31 -3.27
CA GLY A 208 15.93 -16.56 -4.47
C GLY A 208 15.10 -15.37 -4.88
N LEU A 209 14.42 -14.69 -3.96
CA LEU A 209 13.65 -13.47 -4.24
C LEU A 209 14.57 -12.34 -4.75
N SER A 210 15.76 -12.19 -4.16
CA SER A 210 16.76 -11.24 -4.64
C SER A 210 17.24 -11.57 -6.06
N ALA A 211 17.47 -12.86 -6.36
CA ALA A 211 17.83 -13.32 -7.70
C ALA A 211 16.69 -13.07 -8.70
N ILE A 212 15.44 -13.39 -8.34
CA ILE A 212 14.24 -13.13 -9.15
C ILE A 212 14.14 -11.65 -9.49
N ALA A 213 14.19 -10.78 -8.48
CA ALA A 213 14.10 -9.34 -8.66
C ALA A 213 15.21 -8.80 -9.56
N THR A 214 16.44 -9.27 -9.38
CA THR A 214 17.60 -8.84 -10.16
C THR A 214 17.49 -9.31 -11.61
N ALA A 215 17.25 -10.58 -11.86
CA ALA A 215 17.11 -11.13 -13.22
C ALA A 215 15.94 -10.47 -13.97
N ARG A 216 14.84 -10.22 -13.29
CA ARG A 216 13.66 -9.55 -13.86
C ARG A 216 13.96 -8.10 -14.25
N ARG A 217 14.66 -7.35 -13.39
CA ARG A 217 15.11 -5.98 -13.70
C ARG A 217 16.10 -5.94 -14.87
N MET A 218 16.90 -6.97 -15.05
CA MET A 218 17.80 -7.12 -16.21
C MET A 218 17.06 -7.54 -17.49
N GLY A 219 15.74 -7.78 -17.43
CA GLY A 219 14.88 -8.07 -18.59
C GLY A 219 14.70 -9.54 -18.93
N ALA A 220 15.12 -10.47 -18.07
CA ALA A 220 14.91 -11.89 -18.26
C ALA A 220 13.44 -12.29 -18.03
N ILE A 221 13.02 -13.40 -18.67
CA ILE A 221 11.80 -14.13 -18.33
C ILE A 221 12.14 -15.02 -17.14
N VAL A 222 11.62 -14.68 -15.97
CA VAL A 222 11.97 -15.37 -14.73
C VAL A 222 10.83 -16.27 -14.28
N ARG A 223 11.18 -17.49 -13.92
CA ARG A 223 10.32 -18.49 -13.28
C ARG A 223 10.89 -18.81 -11.90
N GLY A 224 10.03 -18.85 -10.89
CA GLY A 224 10.37 -19.20 -9.53
C GLY A 224 9.64 -20.45 -9.07
N PHE A 225 10.32 -21.28 -8.29
CA PHE A 225 9.76 -22.44 -7.64
C PHE A 225 10.07 -22.41 -6.14
N ASP A 226 9.12 -22.81 -5.32
CA ASP A 226 9.30 -23.05 -3.88
C ASP A 226 8.23 -24.02 -3.40
N THR A 227 8.56 -24.87 -2.44
CA THR A 227 7.61 -25.83 -1.84
C THR A 227 6.60 -25.18 -0.90
N ARG A 228 6.88 -23.95 -0.45
CA ARG A 228 6.00 -23.19 0.46
C ARG A 228 4.95 -22.41 -0.31
N SER A 229 3.69 -22.55 0.07
CA SER A 229 2.56 -21.86 -0.55
C SER A 229 2.66 -20.33 -0.41
N ALA A 230 3.19 -19.84 0.71
CA ALA A 230 3.39 -18.42 0.98
C ALA A 230 4.41 -17.74 0.03
N ALA A 231 5.31 -18.51 -0.58
CA ALA A 231 6.30 -17.98 -1.53
C ALA A 231 5.69 -17.58 -2.88
N ARG A 232 4.53 -18.15 -3.27
CA ARG A 232 3.83 -17.85 -4.52
C ARG A 232 3.57 -16.36 -4.71
N GLU A 233 2.92 -15.73 -3.73
CA GLU A 233 2.56 -14.31 -3.81
C GLU A 233 3.81 -13.43 -3.88
N GLN A 234 4.87 -13.79 -3.16
CA GLN A 234 6.13 -13.07 -3.17
C GLN A 234 6.81 -13.12 -4.55
N VAL A 235 6.87 -14.30 -5.19
CA VAL A 235 7.43 -14.47 -6.54
C VAL A 235 6.59 -13.70 -7.57
N GLN A 236 5.27 -13.82 -7.51
CA GLN A 236 4.36 -13.14 -8.43
C GLN A 236 4.39 -11.62 -8.25
N SER A 237 4.55 -11.11 -7.04
CA SER A 237 4.66 -9.68 -6.76
C SER A 237 5.91 -9.06 -7.40
N LEU A 238 6.98 -9.84 -7.56
CA LEU A 238 8.19 -9.44 -8.28
C LEU A 238 8.06 -9.54 -9.82
N GLY A 239 6.88 -9.95 -10.32
CA GLY A 239 6.59 -10.07 -11.75
C GLY A 239 7.17 -11.33 -12.40
N ALA A 240 7.51 -12.35 -11.63
CA ALA A 240 7.94 -13.66 -12.12
C ALA A 240 6.79 -14.67 -12.15
N GLU A 241 6.89 -15.67 -13.03
CA GLU A 241 5.96 -16.78 -13.10
C GLU A 241 6.31 -17.80 -11.99
N PHE A 242 5.32 -18.15 -11.16
CA PHE A 242 5.51 -19.20 -10.16
C PHE A 242 5.15 -20.56 -10.76
N ILE A 243 6.04 -21.54 -10.65
CA ILE A 243 5.85 -22.90 -11.14
C ILE A 243 5.35 -23.76 -9.99
N GLU A 244 4.34 -24.59 -10.24
CA GLU A 244 3.73 -25.48 -9.25
C GLU A 244 3.85 -26.93 -9.66
N VAL A 245 4.00 -27.79 -8.65
CA VAL A 245 3.86 -29.23 -8.82
C VAL A 245 2.37 -29.57 -8.86
N SER A 246 1.98 -30.55 -9.65
CA SER A 246 0.58 -31.00 -9.79
C SER A 246 -0.02 -31.64 -8.54
N ILE A 247 0.76 -31.86 -7.49
CA ILE A 247 0.35 -32.44 -6.21
C ILE A 247 0.20 -31.31 -5.18
N GLU A 248 -0.97 -31.17 -4.60
CA GLU A 248 -1.25 -30.19 -3.53
C GLU A 248 -0.73 -30.68 -2.17
N GLU A 249 0.52 -30.41 -1.85
CA GLU A 249 1.10 -30.57 -0.53
C GLU A 249 1.77 -29.24 -0.12
N SER A 250 1.45 -28.74 1.09
CA SER A 250 2.10 -27.54 1.60
C SER A 250 3.43 -27.84 2.26
N GLY A 251 4.49 -27.23 1.79
CA GLY A 251 5.81 -27.28 2.36
C GLY A 251 6.06 -26.30 3.51
N ASP A 252 5.03 -25.66 4.06
CA ASP A 252 5.16 -24.67 5.13
C ASP A 252 5.61 -25.34 6.45
N GLY A 253 6.81 -25.00 6.89
CA GLY A 253 7.41 -25.48 8.15
C GLY A 253 7.53 -24.37 9.20
N ALA A 254 7.86 -24.75 10.43
CA ALA A 254 8.03 -23.80 11.53
C ALA A 254 9.22 -22.84 11.29
N GLY A 255 9.03 -21.56 11.60
CA GLY A 255 10.09 -20.55 11.49
C GLY A 255 10.41 -20.12 10.06
N GLY A 256 9.51 -20.34 9.09
CA GLY A 256 9.68 -19.90 7.69
C GLY A 256 10.60 -20.80 6.86
N TYR A 257 10.96 -21.99 7.35
CA TYR A 257 11.67 -23.01 6.58
C TYR A 257 10.70 -23.95 5.86
N ALA A 258 11.16 -24.55 4.76
CA ALA A 258 10.41 -25.61 4.11
C ALA A 258 10.42 -26.90 4.96
N LYS A 259 9.31 -27.63 4.92
CA LYS A 259 9.16 -28.96 5.53
C LYS A 259 9.66 -30.01 4.53
N GLU A 260 10.07 -31.18 5.03
CA GLU A 260 10.30 -32.35 4.17
C GLU A 260 8.98 -32.79 3.52
N MET A 261 9.02 -32.96 2.19
CA MET A 261 7.85 -33.29 1.37
C MET A 261 7.71 -34.82 1.22
N SER A 262 6.50 -35.26 0.84
CA SER A 262 6.26 -36.69 0.55
C SER A 262 7.09 -37.17 -0.66
N LYS A 263 7.30 -38.48 -0.76
CA LYS A 263 8.03 -39.05 -1.89
C LYS A 263 7.31 -38.79 -3.22
N GLU A 264 6.01 -38.86 -3.22
CA GLU A 264 5.16 -38.58 -4.38
C GLU A 264 5.28 -37.14 -4.85
N PHE A 265 5.37 -36.19 -3.90
CA PHE A 265 5.62 -34.80 -4.20
C PHE A 265 7.01 -34.59 -4.80
N ILE A 266 8.03 -35.20 -4.20
CA ILE A 266 9.42 -35.13 -4.70
C ILE A 266 9.53 -35.73 -6.11
N GLU A 267 8.84 -36.83 -6.40
CA GLU A 267 8.80 -37.41 -7.73
C GLU A 267 8.12 -36.48 -8.74
N ALA A 268 7.03 -35.85 -8.37
CA ALA A 268 6.33 -34.89 -9.20
C ALA A 268 7.12 -33.57 -9.38
N GLU A 269 7.82 -33.12 -8.33
CA GLU A 269 8.76 -32.00 -8.38
C GLU A 269 9.92 -32.28 -9.34
N MET A 270 10.47 -33.49 -9.25
CA MET A 270 11.56 -33.92 -10.14
C MET A 270 11.05 -34.07 -11.58
N ALA A 271 9.83 -34.53 -11.81
CA ALA A 271 9.21 -34.56 -13.13
C ALA A 271 8.99 -33.15 -13.70
N LEU A 272 8.56 -32.19 -12.85
CA LEU A 272 8.42 -30.78 -13.23
C LEU A 272 9.75 -30.16 -13.60
N PHE A 273 10.82 -30.42 -12.84
CA PHE A 273 12.16 -29.96 -13.18
C PHE A 273 12.70 -30.65 -14.42
N MET A 274 12.28 -31.89 -14.68
CA MET A 274 12.60 -32.65 -15.88
C MET A 274 11.91 -32.16 -17.15
N GLU A 275 10.68 -31.68 -17.03
CA GLU A 275 10.02 -30.97 -18.15
C GLU A 275 10.79 -29.69 -18.46
N GLN A 276 11.43 -29.09 -17.46
CA GLN A 276 12.37 -27.99 -17.60
C GLN A 276 13.80 -28.46 -17.95
N CYS A 277 14.22 -29.70 -17.53
CA CYS A 277 15.56 -30.29 -17.71
C CYS A 277 15.51 -31.81 -17.60
N LYS A 278 15.31 -32.71 -18.30
CA LYS A 278 14.99 -34.16 -18.22
C LYS A 278 15.85 -35.10 -17.34
N ASP A 279 15.23 -35.84 -16.39
CA ASP A 279 15.42 -37.12 -15.58
C ASP A 279 16.19 -37.17 -14.22
N PRO A 280 15.87 -38.08 -13.22
CA PRO A 280 15.93 -37.84 -11.76
C PRO A 280 17.02 -38.53 -10.90
N ALA A 281 17.42 -37.90 -9.77
CA ALA A 281 18.13 -38.48 -8.62
C ALA A 281 18.28 -37.49 -7.43
N PRO A 282 18.68 -37.85 -6.18
CA PRO A 282 18.45 -37.09 -4.94
C PRO A 282 19.09 -35.70 -4.78
N LYS A 283 19.76 -35.19 -5.79
CA LYS A 283 20.15 -33.78 -5.93
C LYS A 283 19.14 -33.10 -6.84
N LEU A 284 18.77 -31.85 -6.55
CA LEU A 284 17.77 -31.09 -7.31
C LEU A 284 18.05 -31.01 -8.81
N ILE A 285 19.34 -30.93 -9.20
CA ILE A 285 19.78 -30.94 -10.59
C ILE A 285 20.77 -32.10 -10.79
N THR A 286 20.39 -33.08 -11.60
CA THR A 286 21.19 -34.29 -11.86
C THR A 286 22.18 -34.10 -13.00
N LYS A 287 23.10 -35.06 -13.21
CA LYS A 287 24.02 -35.04 -14.32
C LYS A 287 23.28 -35.10 -15.66
N GLU A 288 22.23 -35.89 -15.74
CA GLU A 288 21.41 -36.09 -16.93
C GLU A 288 20.65 -34.79 -17.28
N MET A 289 20.14 -34.05 -16.25
CA MET A 289 19.54 -32.73 -16.45
C MET A 289 20.54 -31.72 -17.00
N VAL A 290 21.78 -31.72 -16.46
CA VAL A 290 22.84 -30.86 -16.97
C VAL A 290 23.17 -31.20 -18.44
N ALA A 291 23.29 -32.47 -18.78
CA ALA A 291 23.54 -32.93 -20.15
C ALA A 291 22.38 -32.60 -21.13
N ALA A 292 21.14 -32.51 -20.63
CA ALA A 292 19.95 -32.13 -21.41
C ALA A 292 19.82 -30.60 -21.62
N MET A 293 20.59 -29.79 -20.90
CA MET A 293 20.53 -28.32 -21.01
C MET A 293 21.19 -27.87 -22.35
N LYS A 294 20.71 -26.70 -22.80
CA LYS A 294 21.29 -26.09 -24.00
C LYS A 294 22.76 -25.68 -23.74
N GLN A 295 23.62 -25.94 -24.71
CA GLN A 295 25.00 -25.44 -24.66
C GLN A 295 25.04 -23.93 -24.45
N GLY A 296 25.94 -23.47 -23.56
CA GLY A 296 26.03 -22.08 -23.14
C GLY A 296 25.04 -21.68 -22.02
N SER A 297 24.29 -22.65 -21.45
CA SER A 297 23.54 -22.44 -20.23
C SER A 297 24.46 -22.26 -19.02
N VAL A 298 23.96 -21.58 -17.96
CA VAL A 298 24.76 -21.33 -16.76
C VAL A 298 23.93 -21.80 -15.54
N ILE A 299 24.58 -22.53 -14.66
CA ILE A 299 24.04 -22.93 -13.34
C ILE A 299 24.85 -22.22 -12.25
N VAL A 300 24.18 -21.55 -11.33
CA VAL A 300 24.79 -21.00 -10.12
C VAL A 300 24.21 -21.72 -8.92
N ASP A 301 25.04 -22.46 -8.22
CA ASP A 301 24.65 -23.26 -7.06
C ASP A 301 24.99 -22.52 -5.76
N LEU A 302 23.99 -21.90 -5.16
CA LEU A 302 24.13 -21.14 -3.89
C LEU A 302 24.39 -22.05 -2.68
N ALA A 303 24.11 -23.35 -2.79
CA ALA A 303 24.35 -24.33 -1.75
C ALA A 303 25.73 -25.00 -1.84
N ALA A 304 26.61 -24.55 -2.73
CA ALA A 304 27.92 -25.16 -2.98
C ALA A 304 28.75 -25.34 -1.70
N GLU A 305 28.66 -24.43 -0.72
CA GLU A 305 29.38 -24.51 0.59
C GLU A 305 28.98 -25.75 1.40
N THR A 306 27.72 -26.21 1.25
CA THR A 306 27.15 -27.36 1.98
C THR A 306 27.02 -28.62 1.13
N GLY A 307 27.71 -28.67 0.00
CA GLY A 307 27.74 -29.83 -0.88
C GLY A 307 26.98 -29.69 -2.19
N GLY A 308 26.28 -28.58 -2.40
CA GLY A 308 25.57 -28.21 -3.61
C GLY A 308 24.27 -28.96 -3.87
N ASN A 309 23.37 -28.30 -4.58
CA ASN A 309 22.09 -28.85 -5.04
C ASN A 309 22.20 -29.45 -6.48
N CYS A 310 23.26 -29.13 -7.20
CA CYS A 310 23.56 -29.72 -8.49
C CYS A 310 24.58 -30.86 -8.35
N ALA A 311 24.34 -31.97 -9.03
CA ALA A 311 25.16 -33.18 -8.92
C ALA A 311 26.62 -32.99 -9.37
N VAL A 312 26.86 -32.05 -10.26
CA VAL A 312 28.17 -31.74 -10.80
C VAL A 312 28.83 -30.52 -10.16
N THR A 313 28.22 -29.87 -9.19
CA THR A 313 28.79 -28.71 -8.49
C THR A 313 30.08 -29.11 -7.75
N LYS A 314 31.13 -28.31 -7.94
CA LYS A 314 32.37 -28.38 -7.18
C LYS A 314 32.49 -27.09 -6.33
N PRO A 315 32.56 -27.20 -5.01
CA PRO A 315 32.69 -26.03 -4.16
C PRO A 315 33.91 -25.16 -4.48
N GLY A 316 33.68 -23.87 -4.66
CA GLY A 316 34.73 -22.87 -4.94
C GLY A 316 35.18 -22.80 -6.41
N GLU A 317 34.72 -23.68 -7.28
CA GLU A 317 35.16 -23.74 -8.68
C GLU A 317 34.11 -23.20 -9.65
N LEU A 318 34.62 -22.65 -10.78
CA LEU A 318 33.87 -22.38 -11.99
C LEU A 318 34.47 -23.22 -13.12
N TYR A 319 33.62 -24.01 -13.78
CA TYR A 319 34.09 -24.85 -14.92
C TYR A 319 32.91 -25.17 -15.85
N VAL A 320 33.23 -25.69 -17.02
CA VAL A 320 32.25 -26.11 -18.02
C VAL A 320 32.09 -27.62 -18.00
N HIS A 321 30.88 -28.13 -17.92
CA HIS A 321 30.52 -29.55 -18.00
C HIS A 321 29.44 -29.72 -19.07
N ASP A 322 29.73 -30.56 -20.07
CA ASP A 322 28.84 -30.82 -21.22
C ASP A 322 28.32 -29.55 -21.92
N GLY A 323 29.16 -28.49 -21.98
CA GLY A 323 28.78 -27.21 -22.60
C GLY A 323 27.95 -26.30 -21.71
N VAL A 324 27.74 -26.68 -20.44
CA VAL A 324 27.05 -25.89 -19.42
C VAL A 324 28.07 -25.34 -18.42
N THR A 325 28.01 -24.04 -18.14
CA THR A 325 28.90 -23.41 -17.16
C THR A 325 28.36 -23.64 -15.76
N ILE A 326 29.15 -24.28 -14.89
CA ILE A 326 28.79 -24.55 -13.49
C ILE A 326 29.57 -23.59 -12.59
N ILE A 327 28.85 -22.80 -11.80
CA ILE A 327 29.42 -21.83 -10.85
C ILE A 327 29.08 -22.32 -9.43
N GLY A 328 30.11 -22.87 -8.76
CA GLY A 328 30.00 -23.36 -7.38
C GLY A 328 30.67 -22.42 -6.36
N TYR A 329 30.60 -21.10 -6.54
CA TYR A 329 31.27 -20.15 -5.65
C TYR A 329 30.66 -20.17 -4.24
N THR A 330 31.52 -20.34 -3.22
CA THR A 330 31.15 -20.32 -1.80
C THR A 330 31.29 -18.94 -1.16
N ASP A 331 31.82 -17.96 -1.90
CA ASP A 331 32.23 -16.65 -1.43
C ASP A 331 31.40 -15.50 -2.07
N LEU A 332 30.21 -15.78 -2.58
CA LEU A 332 29.39 -14.79 -3.32
C LEU A 332 29.18 -13.44 -2.57
N PRO A 333 28.86 -13.42 -1.24
CA PRO A 333 28.81 -12.15 -0.51
C PRO A 333 30.16 -11.44 -0.43
N SER A 334 31.25 -12.17 -0.33
CA SER A 334 32.61 -11.63 -0.30
C SER A 334 33.06 -11.03 -1.65
N ARG A 335 32.42 -11.45 -2.77
CA ARG A 335 32.62 -10.87 -4.11
C ARG A 335 31.93 -9.52 -4.33
N LEU A 336 31.20 -9.02 -3.33
CA LEU A 336 30.66 -7.66 -3.27
C LEU A 336 31.04 -7.05 -1.91
N PRO A 337 32.35 -6.88 -1.62
CA PRO A 337 32.85 -6.74 -0.25
C PRO A 337 32.39 -5.45 0.41
N THR A 338 32.35 -4.31 -0.28
CA THR A 338 31.96 -3.02 0.27
C THR A 338 30.53 -3.03 0.81
N GLN A 339 29.58 -3.48 -0.03
CA GLN A 339 28.16 -3.53 0.34
C GLN A 339 27.90 -4.59 1.41
N SER A 340 28.52 -5.75 1.28
CA SER A 340 28.40 -6.84 2.25
C SER A 340 28.95 -6.44 3.62
N SER A 341 30.09 -5.76 3.65
CA SER A 341 30.67 -5.22 4.90
C SER A 341 29.75 -4.19 5.52
N THR A 342 29.16 -3.30 4.74
CA THR A 342 28.22 -2.29 5.24
C THR A 342 27.00 -2.93 5.91
N LEU A 343 26.37 -3.92 5.27
CA LEU A 343 25.21 -4.59 5.83
C LEU A 343 25.59 -5.44 7.05
N TYR A 344 26.65 -6.24 6.95
CA TYR A 344 27.09 -7.10 8.05
C TYR A 344 27.50 -6.25 9.27
N SER A 345 28.27 -5.20 9.05
CA SER A 345 28.71 -4.33 10.15
C SER A 345 27.55 -3.64 10.87
N ASN A 346 26.49 -3.28 10.13
CA ASN A 346 25.27 -2.77 10.74
C ASN A 346 24.57 -3.83 11.59
N ASN A 347 24.45 -5.07 11.09
CA ASN A 347 23.84 -6.15 11.85
C ASN A 347 24.61 -6.45 13.13
N ILE A 348 25.95 -6.66 13.05
CA ILE A 348 26.77 -7.02 14.19
C ILE A 348 26.90 -5.87 15.20
N THR A 349 26.97 -4.61 14.74
CA THR A 349 27.04 -3.45 15.62
C THR A 349 25.71 -3.26 16.37
N LYS A 350 24.57 -3.36 15.68
CA LYS A 350 23.26 -3.31 16.31
C LYS A 350 23.08 -4.45 17.32
N PHE A 351 23.52 -5.66 16.98
CA PHE A 351 23.50 -6.80 17.90
C PHE A 351 24.36 -6.51 19.13
N LEU A 352 25.62 -6.07 18.97
CA LEU A 352 26.49 -5.71 20.09
C LEU A 352 25.83 -4.68 21.02
N LEU A 353 25.21 -3.66 20.45
CA LEU A 353 24.53 -2.60 21.22
C LEU A 353 23.22 -3.08 21.88
N SER A 354 22.64 -4.18 21.43
CA SER A 354 21.46 -4.79 22.05
C SER A 354 21.80 -5.71 23.23
N VAL A 355 23.08 -6.16 23.34
CA VAL A 355 23.56 -6.97 24.46
C VAL A 355 23.89 -6.06 25.64
N GLY A 356 22.88 -5.60 26.33
CA GLY A 356 23.01 -4.76 27.50
C GLY A 356 22.01 -3.60 27.54
N THR A 357 22.03 -2.84 28.59
CA THR A 357 21.13 -1.69 28.80
C THR A 357 21.92 -0.46 29.23
N GLU A 358 21.51 0.73 28.77
CA GLU A 358 21.99 2.03 29.31
C GLU A 358 23.50 2.24 29.28
N GLY A 359 24.19 1.89 28.19
CA GLY A 359 25.64 2.11 28.07
C GLY A 359 26.51 1.10 28.81
N ARG A 360 25.96 -0.05 29.15
CA ARG A 360 26.63 -1.17 29.79
C ARG A 360 26.48 -2.46 28.99
N PHE A 361 27.53 -3.22 28.85
CA PHE A 361 27.53 -4.54 28.28
C PHE A 361 27.22 -5.57 29.37
N ALA A 362 26.03 -6.14 29.31
CA ALA A 362 25.56 -7.16 30.26
C ALA A 362 24.88 -8.29 29.51
N VAL A 363 25.38 -9.51 29.67
CA VAL A 363 24.80 -10.71 29.04
C VAL A 363 23.58 -11.15 29.83
N ASP A 364 22.39 -10.95 29.27
CA ASP A 364 21.13 -11.43 29.85
C ASP A 364 20.63 -12.68 29.08
N LEU A 365 20.67 -13.83 29.72
CA LEU A 365 20.21 -15.10 29.14
C LEU A 365 18.67 -15.24 29.13
N GLU A 366 17.94 -14.35 29.78
CA GLU A 366 16.47 -14.29 29.67
C GLU A 366 16.05 -13.63 28.35
N ASP A 367 16.92 -12.86 27.72
CA ASP A 367 16.69 -12.33 26.38
C ASP A 367 16.84 -13.43 25.32
N GLU A 368 15.76 -13.72 24.61
CA GLU A 368 15.71 -14.78 23.59
C GLU A 368 16.73 -14.57 22.46
N VAL A 369 17.04 -13.31 22.08
CA VAL A 369 18.00 -12.99 21.02
C VAL A 369 19.42 -13.28 21.51
N VAL A 370 19.76 -12.79 22.69
CA VAL A 370 21.06 -13.00 23.32
C VAL A 370 21.28 -14.48 23.60
N ARG A 371 20.27 -15.16 24.18
CA ARG A 371 20.34 -16.58 24.49
C ARG A 371 20.43 -17.44 23.21
N GLY A 372 19.71 -17.06 22.16
CA GLY A 372 19.72 -17.77 20.87
C GLY A 372 21.09 -17.73 20.20
N ALA A 373 21.73 -16.58 20.22
CA ALA A 373 23.04 -16.35 19.60
C ALA A 373 24.22 -16.88 20.44
N MET A 374 24.06 -17.07 21.76
CA MET A 374 25.15 -17.39 22.65
C MET A 374 25.53 -18.89 22.62
N VAL A 375 26.79 -19.16 22.28
CA VAL A 375 27.36 -20.52 22.23
C VAL A 375 28.18 -20.82 23.46
N LEU A 376 29.02 -19.87 23.90
CA LEU A 376 29.87 -20.01 25.07
C LEU A 376 29.61 -18.87 26.07
N GLN A 377 29.51 -19.23 27.37
CA GLN A 377 29.49 -18.27 28.48
C GLN A 377 30.63 -18.54 29.41
N ASN A 378 31.58 -17.62 29.53
CA ASN A 378 32.77 -17.74 30.36
C ASN A 378 33.50 -19.09 30.15
N GLY A 379 33.60 -19.52 28.88
CA GLY A 379 34.21 -20.77 28.49
C GLY A 379 33.34 -22.01 28.66
N THR A 380 32.15 -21.89 29.22
CA THR A 380 31.22 -23.03 29.36
C THR A 380 30.30 -23.09 28.14
N ARG A 381 30.23 -24.23 27.47
CA ARG A 381 29.33 -24.45 26.32
C ARG A 381 27.88 -24.53 26.80
N LEU A 382 27.06 -23.69 26.23
CA LEU A 382 25.62 -23.68 26.49
C LEU A 382 24.90 -24.70 25.59
N PRO A 383 23.88 -25.42 26.12
CA PRO A 383 23.05 -26.26 25.27
C PRO A 383 22.29 -25.38 24.24
N PRO A 384 21.89 -25.91 23.07
CA PRO A 384 21.08 -25.17 22.13
C PRO A 384 19.89 -24.49 22.82
N ALA A 385 19.62 -23.25 22.46
CA ALA A 385 18.45 -22.55 23.01
C ALA A 385 17.18 -23.37 22.77
N PRO A 386 16.31 -23.53 23.75
CA PRO A 386 15.02 -24.17 23.55
C PRO A 386 14.30 -23.42 22.44
N ARG A 387 13.94 -24.10 21.35
CA ARG A 387 13.09 -23.49 20.32
C ARG A 387 11.78 -23.07 21.02
N PRO A 388 11.29 -21.84 20.80
CA PRO A 388 9.97 -21.47 21.27
C PRO A 388 9.00 -22.52 20.70
N LEU A 389 8.42 -23.31 21.57
CA LEU A 389 7.25 -24.10 21.19
C LEU A 389 6.20 -23.07 20.73
N PRO A 390 5.50 -23.29 19.62
CA PRO A 390 4.33 -22.48 19.32
C PRO A 390 3.50 -22.46 20.61
N PRO A 391 2.98 -21.29 21.02
CA PRO A 391 2.21 -21.19 22.25
C PRO A 391 1.19 -22.34 22.23
N PRO A 392 1.06 -23.10 23.31
CA PRO A 392 0.08 -24.16 23.35
C PRO A 392 -1.24 -23.52 22.96
N VAL A 393 -1.88 -24.04 21.92
CA VAL A 393 -3.24 -23.67 21.57
C VAL A 393 -4.06 -24.06 22.77
N THR A 394 -4.18 -23.18 23.74
CA THR A 394 -5.14 -23.29 24.82
C THR A 394 -6.49 -23.34 24.12
N ALA A 395 -7.11 -24.51 24.14
CA ALA A 395 -8.48 -24.66 23.68
C ALA A 395 -9.30 -23.54 24.36
N PRO A 396 -10.01 -22.70 23.60
CA PRO A 396 -10.79 -21.63 24.22
C PRO A 396 -11.75 -22.24 25.23
N SER A 397 -11.83 -21.63 26.41
CA SER A 397 -12.81 -21.96 27.43
C SER A 397 -14.22 -21.98 26.81
N PRO A 398 -15.10 -22.91 27.17
CA PRO A 398 -16.43 -23.04 26.58
C PRO A 398 -17.29 -21.78 26.57
N ALA A 399 -16.95 -20.76 27.37
CA ALA A 399 -17.61 -19.48 27.40
C ALA A 399 -17.16 -18.48 26.32
N GLN A 400 -15.95 -18.69 25.72
CA GLN A 400 -15.44 -17.85 24.63
C GLN A 400 -15.69 -18.45 23.24
N ALA A 401 -16.09 -19.73 23.17
CA ALA A 401 -16.39 -20.42 21.92
C ALA A 401 -17.74 -20.01 21.30
N ALA A 402 -18.53 -19.21 21.97
CA ALA A 402 -19.84 -18.77 21.48
C ALA A 402 -19.81 -17.46 20.67
N GLU A 403 -18.68 -16.75 20.57
CA GLU A 403 -18.62 -15.42 19.94
C GLU A 403 -17.62 -15.28 18.79
N VAL A 404 -16.79 -16.27 18.56
CA VAL A 404 -15.99 -16.37 17.33
C VAL A 404 -16.79 -17.22 16.35
N ALA A 405 -17.56 -16.56 15.49
CA ALA A 405 -18.12 -17.25 14.32
C ALA A 405 -16.96 -17.91 13.58
N GLU A 406 -16.86 -19.24 13.68
CA GLU A 406 -15.95 -20.04 12.89
C GLU A 406 -16.10 -19.65 11.41
N THR A 407 -15.14 -18.91 10.90
CA THR A 407 -14.87 -18.95 9.47
C THR A 407 -14.37 -20.39 9.22
N LYS A 408 -15.32 -21.30 8.95
CA LYS A 408 -14.99 -22.66 8.52
C LYS A 408 -14.03 -22.54 7.35
N ALA A 409 -12.83 -23.03 7.53
CA ALA A 409 -11.88 -23.16 6.43
C ALA A 409 -12.60 -23.89 5.30
N ILE A 410 -12.83 -23.17 4.19
CA ILE A 410 -13.53 -23.70 3.02
C ILE A 410 -12.64 -24.79 2.46
N THR A 411 -13.09 -26.05 2.49
CA THR A 411 -12.33 -27.16 1.93
C THR A 411 -12.07 -26.92 0.43
N PRO A 412 -10.99 -27.42 -0.16
CA PRO A 412 -10.72 -27.31 -1.59
C PRO A 412 -11.92 -27.73 -2.45
N TRP A 413 -12.63 -28.78 -2.06
CA TRP A 413 -13.87 -29.21 -2.67
C TRP A 413 -14.99 -28.15 -2.59
N GLN A 414 -15.18 -27.54 -1.44
CA GLN A 414 -16.18 -26.49 -1.26
C GLN A 414 -15.81 -25.24 -2.09
N LYS A 415 -14.50 -24.90 -2.19
CA LYS A 415 -14.03 -23.81 -3.02
C LYS A 415 -14.32 -24.08 -4.48
N ALA A 416 -13.91 -25.24 -5.02
CA ALA A 416 -14.18 -25.64 -6.39
C ALA A 416 -15.69 -25.74 -6.68
N ARG A 417 -16.46 -26.34 -5.77
CA ARG A 417 -17.92 -26.41 -5.90
C ARG A 417 -18.56 -25.03 -5.95
N ASN A 418 -18.13 -24.10 -5.08
CA ASN A 418 -18.66 -22.74 -5.05
C ASN A 418 -18.28 -21.99 -6.34
N GLU A 419 -17.07 -22.18 -6.82
CA GLU A 419 -16.58 -21.59 -8.06
C GLU A 419 -17.38 -22.10 -9.27
N VAL A 420 -17.54 -23.42 -9.40
CA VAL A 420 -18.39 -24.03 -10.45
C VAL A 420 -19.84 -23.60 -10.31
N ALA A 421 -20.38 -23.55 -9.10
CA ALA A 421 -21.75 -23.09 -8.86
C ALA A 421 -21.92 -21.61 -9.26
N THR A 422 -20.94 -20.76 -8.94
CA THR A 422 -20.94 -19.34 -9.32
C THR A 422 -20.89 -19.17 -10.84
N VAL A 423 -19.99 -19.89 -11.51
CA VAL A 423 -19.89 -19.88 -12.99
C VAL A 423 -21.19 -20.39 -13.62
N THR A 424 -21.72 -21.52 -13.13
CA THR A 424 -22.99 -22.10 -13.64
C THR A 424 -24.15 -21.15 -13.40
N ALA A 425 -24.26 -20.53 -12.23
CA ALA A 425 -25.29 -19.54 -11.96
C ALA A 425 -25.13 -18.31 -12.87
N GLY A 426 -23.90 -17.82 -13.08
CA GLY A 426 -23.62 -16.73 -14.00
C GLY A 426 -24.03 -17.03 -15.44
N MET A 427 -23.65 -18.19 -15.95
CA MET A 427 -24.06 -18.65 -17.30
C MET A 427 -25.58 -18.84 -17.38
N GLY A 428 -26.20 -19.45 -16.37
CA GLY A 428 -27.67 -19.63 -16.32
C GLY A 428 -28.39 -18.28 -16.27
N THR A 429 -27.87 -17.31 -15.53
CA THR A 429 -28.42 -15.95 -15.48
C THR A 429 -28.30 -15.26 -16.85
N ALA A 430 -27.16 -15.37 -17.53
CA ALA A 430 -26.97 -14.80 -18.85
C ALA A 430 -27.98 -15.38 -19.87
N ILE A 431 -28.20 -16.72 -19.86
CA ILE A 431 -29.18 -17.39 -20.72
C ILE A 431 -30.59 -16.92 -20.38
N ALA A 432 -30.94 -16.84 -19.10
CA ALA A 432 -32.26 -16.38 -18.65
C ALA A 432 -32.52 -14.92 -19.05
N LEU A 433 -31.54 -14.05 -18.87
CA LEU A 433 -31.62 -12.64 -19.28
C LEU A 433 -31.79 -12.54 -20.81
N GLY A 434 -31.01 -13.30 -21.59
CA GLY A 434 -31.12 -13.31 -23.06
C GLY A 434 -32.48 -13.76 -23.55
N LYS A 435 -33.13 -14.69 -22.84
CA LYS A 435 -34.48 -15.16 -23.16
C LYS A 435 -35.57 -14.16 -22.79
N LEU A 436 -35.39 -13.40 -21.69
CA LEU A 436 -36.43 -12.53 -21.12
C LEU A 436 -36.34 -11.07 -21.60
N ALA A 437 -35.14 -10.57 -21.85
CA ALA A 437 -34.87 -9.14 -22.01
C ALA A 437 -34.67 -8.66 -23.46
N GLY A 438 -34.55 -9.55 -24.43
CA GLY A 438 -34.36 -9.19 -25.82
C GLY A 438 -32.92 -8.75 -26.22
N PRO A 439 -32.64 -8.61 -27.54
CA PRO A 439 -31.29 -8.42 -28.06
C PRO A 439 -30.67 -7.05 -27.64
N THR A 440 -31.42 -5.96 -27.73
CA THR A 440 -30.95 -4.62 -27.40
C THR A 440 -30.45 -4.53 -25.96
N PHE A 441 -31.17 -5.17 -25.02
CA PHE A 441 -30.71 -5.23 -23.63
C PHE A 441 -29.41 -6.00 -23.52
N MET A 442 -29.28 -7.13 -24.21
CA MET A 442 -28.10 -8.00 -24.14
C MET A 442 -26.88 -7.31 -24.74
N ASP A 443 -26.98 -6.54 -25.81
CA ASP A 443 -25.89 -5.78 -26.41
C ASP A 443 -25.36 -4.71 -25.44
N ASN A 444 -26.28 -3.95 -24.83
CA ASN A 444 -25.92 -2.96 -23.82
C ASN A 444 -25.35 -3.62 -22.55
N PHE A 445 -25.89 -4.76 -22.11
CA PHE A 445 -25.41 -5.49 -20.94
C PHE A 445 -24.02 -6.10 -21.17
N PHE A 446 -23.75 -6.62 -22.38
CA PHE A 446 -22.42 -7.08 -22.77
C PHE A 446 -21.41 -5.93 -22.76
N THR A 447 -21.76 -4.81 -23.36
CA THR A 447 -20.95 -3.59 -23.34
C THR A 447 -20.66 -3.11 -21.91
N PHE A 448 -21.68 -3.10 -21.05
CA PHE A 448 -21.56 -2.79 -19.63
C PHE A 448 -20.57 -3.72 -18.91
N GLY A 449 -20.69 -5.03 -19.14
CA GLY A 449 -19.84 -6.03 -18.51
C GLY A 449 -18.37 -5.90 -18.91
N LEU A 450 -18.08 -5.75 -20.21
CA LEU A 450 -16.72 -5.55 -20.71
C LEU A 450 -16.10 -4.24 -20.19
N ALA A 451 -16.85 -3.15 -20.27
CA ALA A 451 -16.37 -1.85 -19.77
C ALA A 451 -16.12 -1.89 -18.26
N GLY A 452 -16.98 -2.61 -17.51
CA GLY A 452 -16.80 -2.84 -16.08
C GLY A 452 -15.51 -3.60 -15.75
N LEU A 453 -15.20 -4.67 -16.49
CA LEU A 453 -13.95 -5.43 -16.33
C LEU A 453 -12.72 -4.58 -16.64
N ILE A 454 -12.76 -3.75 -17.67
CA ILE A 454 -11.70 -2.82 -18.02
C ILE A 454 -11.52 -1.81 -16.87
N GLY A 455 -12.60 -1.21 -16.39
CA GLY A 455 -12.59 -0.27 -15.27
C GLY A 455 -11.97 -0.88 -14.00
N TYR A 456 -12.32 -2.13 -13.70
CA TYR A 456 -11.73 -2.88 -12.60
C TYR A 456 -10.19 -2.95 -12.71
N ARG A 457 -9.68 -3.37 -13.86
CA ARG A 457 -8.23 -3.50 -14.07
C ARG A 457 -7.49 -2.17 -14.04
N VAL A 458 -8.08 -1.15 -14.63
CA VAL A 458 -7.45 0.17 -14.72
C VAL A 458 -7.31 0.83 -13.35
N VAL A 459 -8.35 0.76 -12.51
CA VAL A 459 -8.35 1.46 -11.21
C VAL A 459 -7.39 0.81 -10.20
N TRP A 460 -7.25 -0.52 -10.22
CA TRP A 460 -6.26 -1.19 -9.38
C TRP A 460 -4.81 -0.80 -9.69
N GLY A 461 -4.52 -0.31 -10.89
CA GLY A 461 -3.20 0.19 -11.29
C GLY A 461 -2.93 1.65 -10.96
N VAL A 462 -3.88 2.37 -10.36
CA VAL A 462 -3.72 3.80 -10.05
C VAL A 462 -2.96 3.98 -8.75
N ALA A 463 -1.91 4.82 -8.79
CA ALA A 463 -1.13 5.17 -7.59
C ALA A 463 -2.03 5.85 -6.53
N PRO A 464 -1.91 5.50 -5.22
CA PRO A 464 -2.76 6.07 -4.16
C PRO A 464 -2.77 7.60 -4.12
N ALA A 465 -1.63 8.25 -4.36
CA ALA A 465 -1.49 9.69 -4.45
C ALA A 465 -2.37 10.33 -5.54
N LEU A 466 -2.74 9.57 -6.58
CA LEU A 466 -3.57 10.03 -7.70
C LEU A 466 -5.06 9.70 -7.57
N HIS A 467 -5.49 9.09 -6.47
CA HIS A 467 -6.92 8.79 -6.25
C HIS A 467 -7.79 10.06 -6.24
N SER A 468 -7.29 11.18 -5.68
CA SER A 468 -8.00 12.47 -5.74
C SER A 468 -8.15 13.01 -7.17
N PRO A 469 -7.09 13.11 -7.99
CA PRO A 469 -7.21 13.43 -9.42
C PRO A 469 -8.11 12.44 -10.19
N LEU A 470 -8.04 11.14 -9.90
CA LEU A 470 -8.89 10.12 -10.52
C LEU A 470 -10.37 10.38 -10.26
N MET A 471 -10.75 10.68 -9.03
CA MET A 471 -12.14 11.04 -8.69
C MET A 471 -12.61 12.28 -9.42
N SER A 472 -11.74 13.28 -9.59
CA SER A 472 -12.08 14.51 -10.27
C SER A 472 -12.24 14.29 -11.78
N VAL A 473 -11.37 13.49 -12.42
CA VAL A 473 -11.48 13.19 -13.85
C VAL A 473 -12.69 12.30 -14.15
N THR A 474 -12.96 11.29 -13.31
CA THR A 474 -14.16 10.44 -13.49
C THR A 474 -15.43 11.27 -13.34
N ASN A 475 -15.44 12.24 -12.42
CA ASN A 475 -16.54 13.18 -12.28
C ASN A 475 -16.68 14.10 -13.50
N ALA A 476 -15.57 14.61 -14.06
CA ALA A 476 -15.63 15.40 -15.30
C ALA A 476 -16.20 14.60 -16.48
N ILE A 477 -15.76 13.33 -16.62
CA ILE A 477 -16.23 12.44 -17.68
C ILE A 477 -17.72 12.08 -17.47
N SER A 478 -18.21 11.94 -16.22
CA SER A 478 -19.62 11.69 -15.94
C SER A 478 -20.56 12.82 -16.42
N GLY A 479 -20.01 13.99 -16.66
CA GLY A 479 -20.75 15.08 -17.33
C GLY A 479 -21.20 14.76 -18.76
N MET A 480 -20.79 13.63 -19.33
CA MET A 480 -21.37 13.10 -20.58
C MET A 480 -22.88 12.77 -20.44
N VAL A 481 -23.44 12.80 -19.25
CA VAL A 481 -24.87 12.80 -18.97
C VAL A 481 -25.62 13.91 -19.75
N GLY A 482 -24.94 14.99 -20.09
CA GLY A 482 -25.47 16.04 -20.97
C GLY A 482 -25.77 15.59 -22.40
N ILE A 483 -25.20 14.47 -22.85
CA ILE A 483 -25.52 13.89 -24.17
C ILE A 483 -26.99 13.46 -24.23
N GLY A 484 -27.53 12.91 -23.14
CA GLY A 484 -28.96 12.59 -23.08
C GLY A 484 -29.84 13.82 -23.16
N GLY A 485 -29.40 14.91 -22.52
CA GLY A 485 -30.09 16.20 -22.67
C GLY A 485 -30.07 16.74 -24.11
N LEU A 486 -28.96 16.46 -24.86
CA LEU A 486 -28.83 16.77 -26.26
C LEU A 486 -29.91 16.14 -27.14
N PHE A 487 -30.26 14.87 -26.89
CA PHE A 487 -31.27 14.14 -27.67
C PHE A 487 -32.69 14.69 -27.47
N VAL A 488 -32.93 15.44 -26.40
CA VAL A 488 -34.24 16.04 -26.08
C VAL A 488 -34.29 17.54 -26.36
N MET A 489 -33.13 18.18 -26.50
CA MET A 489 -33.01 19.60 -26.74
C MET A 489 -33.57 20.01 -28.12
N GLY A 490 -34.13 21.23 -28.24
CA GLY A 490 -34.71 21.71 -29.51
C GLY A 490 -35.51 22.98 -29.33
N GLY A 491 -36.39 23.28 -30.27
CA GLY A 491 -37.26 24.46 -30.23
C GLY A 491 -36.65 25.73 -30.86
N GLY A 492 -35.56 25.57 -31.65
CA GLY A 492 -34.89 26.69 -32.29
C GLY A 492 -33.88 27.38 -31.36
N TYR A 493 -33.82 28.71 -31.36
CA TYR A 493 -32.90 29.48 -30.47
C TYR A 493 -33.23 29.37 -29.00
N LEU A 494 -34.51 29.17 -28.67
CA LEU A 494 -35.00 28.97 -27.30
C LEU A 494 -35.89 27.72 -27.21
N PRO A 495 -35.83 26.94 -26.11
CA PRO A 495 -36.67 25.78 -25.96
C PRO A 495 -38.16 26.15 -25.86
N GLY A 496 -39.02 25.52 -26.67
CA GLY A 496 -40.46 25.82 -26.75
C GLY A 496 -41.34 24.91 -25.89
N THR A 497 -40.85 23.74 -25.45
CA THR A 497 -41.59 22.74 -24.69
C THR A 497 -40.90 22.39 -23.37
N VAL A 498 -41.67 21.86 -22.42
CA VAL A 498 -41.12 21.44 -21.12
C VAL A 498 -39.97 20.43 -21.27
N PRO A 499 -40.06 19.35 -22.07
CA PRO A 499 -38.91 18.45 -22.27
C PRO A 499 -37.67 19.15 -22.79
N GLN A 500 -37.85 20.08 -23.77
CA GLN A 500 -36.70 20.82 -24.33
C GLN A 500 -36.04 21.76 -23.32
N VAL A 501 -36.83 22.40 -22.44
CA VAL A 501 -36.27 23.20 -21.32
C VAL A 501 -35.46 22.33 -20.38
N LEU A 502 -36.01 21.16 -19.97
CA LEU A 502 -35.32 20.23 -19.08
C LEU A 502 -34.02 19.70 -19.73
N GLY A 503 -34.06 19.37 -21.02
CA GLY A 503 -32.87 18.96 -21.79
C GLY A 503 -31.80 20.07 -21.84
N ALA A 504 -32.20 21.30 -22.16
CA ALA A 504 -31.28 22.43 -22.19
C ALA A 504 -30.62 22.72 -20.82
N VAL A 505 -31.41 22.66 -19.74
CA VAL A 505 -30.90 22.81 -18.37
C VAL A 505 -29.96 21.66 -17.99
N SER A 506 -30.27 20.41 -18.40
CA SER A 506 -29.36 19.28 -18.20
C SER A 506 -28.02 19.49 -18.89
N VAL A 507 -28.02 19.94 -20.15
CA VAL A 507 -26.79 20.28 -20.90
C VAL A 507 -26.00 21.39 -20.22
N LEU A 508 -26.68 22.42 -19.69
CA LEU A 508 -26.02 23.49 -18.91
C LEU A 508 -25.30 22.93 -17.69
N LEU A 509 -26.00 22.17 -16.88
CA LEU A 509 -25.46 21.58 -15.67
C LEU A 509 -24.30 20.61 -15.97
N ALA A 510 -24.45 19.75 -16.97
CA ALA A 510 -23.41 18.86 -17.44
C ALA A 510 -22.15 19.61 -17.91
N SER A 511 -22.31 20.72 -18.63
CA SER A 511 -21.19 21.54 -19.08
C SER A 511 -20.46 22.24 -17.94
N VAL A 512 -21.16 22.63 -16.86
CA VAL A 512 -20.52 23.11 -15.61
C VAL A 512 -19.64 22.02 -15.03
N ASN A 513 -20.11 20.78 -14.98
CA ASN A 513 -19.39 19.66 -14.39
C ASN A 513 -18.16 19.28 -15.26
N VAL A 514 -18.31 19.16 -16.58
CA VAL A 514 -17.20 18.82 -17.49
C VAL A 514 -16.08 19.85 -17.37
N ALA A 515 -16.38 21.12 -17.54
CA ALA A 515 -15.37 22.17 -17.50
C ALA A 515 -14.75 22.33 -16.11
N GLY A 516 -15.58 22.33 -15.05
CA GLY A 516 -15.12 22.42 -13.67
C GLY A 516 -14.23 21.26 -13.27
N GLY A 517 -14.65 20.03 -13.56
CA GLY A 517 -13.93 18.81 -13.24
C GLY A 517 -12.56 18.74 -13.92
N PHE A 518 -12.47 18.98 -15.23
CA PHE A 518 -11.18 18.97 -15.95
C PHE A 518 -10.22 20.08 -15.51
N VAL A 519 -10.73 21.27 -15.20
CA VAL A 519 -9.90 22.37 -14.67
C VAL A 519 -9.35 22.02 -13.28
N ILE A 520 -10.17 21.46 -12.40
CA ILE A 520 -9.75 21.01 -11.07
C ILE A 520 -8.70 19.90 -11.22
N THR A 521 -8.96 18.89 -12.05
CA THR A 521 -8.02 17.77 -12.29
C THR A 521 -6.68 18.29 -12.82
N LYS A 522 -6.70 19.17 -13.81
CA LYS A 522 -5.47 19.79 -14.35
C LYS A 522 -4.67 20.48 -13.25
N ARG A 523 -5.32 21.29 -12.42
CA ARG A 523 -4.64 21.99 -11.32
C ARG A 523 -4.02 21.04 -10.31
N MET A 524 -4.72 19.95 -9.92
CA MET A 524 -4.16 18.93 -9.04
C MET A 524 -2.93 18.26 -9.67
N LEU A 525 -3.01 17.89 -10.94
CA LEU A 525 -1.91 17.23 -11.63
C LEU A 525 -0.70 18.15 -11.88
N ASP A 526 -0.95 19.44 -12.10
CA ASP A 526 0.11 20.44 -12.26
C ASP A 526 0.92 20.64 -10.95
N MET A 527 0.32 20.39 -9.78
CA MET A 527 1.03 20.43 -8.48
C MET A 527 2.08 19.31 -8.34
N PHE A 528 1.86 18.13 -8.95
CA PHE A 528 2.82 17.04 -8.96
C PHE A 528 3.96 17.21 -9.97
N LYS A 529 3.99 18.30 -10.75
CA LYS A 529 5.03 18.54 -11.73
C LYS A 529 6.34 18.93 -11.06
N ARG A 530 7.44 18.25 -11.42
CA ARG A 530 8.79 18.59 -10.96
C ARG A 530 9.43 19.65 -11.87
N PRO A 531 10.32 20.49 -11.34
CA PRO A 531 11.11 21.42 -12.17
C PRO A 531 11.99 20.69 -13.21
N THR A 532 12.35 19.44 -12.94
CA THR A 532 13.17 18.57 -13.80
C THR A 532 12.38 17.81 -14.86
N ASP A 533 11.04 17.85 -14.82
CA ASP A 533 10.21 17.13 -15.78
C ASP A 533 10.40 17.72 -17.19
N PRO A 534 10.44 16.89 -18.24
CA PRO A 534 10.62 17.35 -19.61
C PRO A 534 9.44 18.25 -20.05
N PRO A 535 9.66 19.17 -21.01
CA PRO A 535 8.60 20.03 -21.51
C PRO A 535 7.51 19.20 -22.19
N GLU A 536 6.25 19.46 -21.81
CA GLU A 536 5.08 18.82 -22.40
C GLU A 536 4.53 19.71 -23.52
N TYR A 537 4.51 19.20 -24.74
CA TYR A 537 3.95 19.90 -25.91
C TYR A 537 2.43 19.66 -25.98
N THR A 538 1.69 20.09 -24.96
CA THR A 538 0.23 19.82 -24.81
C THR A 538 -0.60 20.42 -25.93
N TRP A 539 -0.13 21.52 -26.59
CA TRP A 539 -0.78 22.16 -27.72
C TRP A 539 -0.89 21.25 -28.95
N LEU A 540 0.00 20.26 -29.11
CA LEU A 540 -0.07 19.28 -30.20
C LEU A 540 -1.37 18.45 -30.17
N TYR A 541 -1.98 18.25 -29.01
CA TYR A 541 -3.27 17.56 -28.89
C TYR A 541 -4.43 18.36 -29.51
N GLY A 542 -4.24 19.62 -29.81
CA GLY A 542 -5.15 20.43 -30.63
C GLY A 542 -5.26 19.94 -32.08
N ILE A 543 -4.22 19.30 -32.62
CA ILE A 543 -4.23 18.76 -33.97
C ILE A 543 -5.26 17.64 -34.12
N PRO A 544 -5.23 16.55 -33.37
CA PRO A 544 -6.25 15.53 -33.46
C PRO A 544 -7.66 16.03 -33.12
N ALA A 545 -7.79 17.00 -32.20
CA ALA A 545 -9.07 17.61 -31.90
C ALA A 545 -9.70 18.33 -33.10
N VAL A 546 -8.92 19.16 -33.82
CA VAL A 546 -9.37 19.87 -35.00
C VAL A 546 -9.65 18.91 -36.16
N LEU A 547 -8.78 17.93 -36.40
CA LEU A 547 -8.96 16.93 -37.45
C LEU A 547 -10.21 16.09 -37.21
N PHE A 548 -10.45 15.64 -35.97
CA PHE A 548 -11.64 14.88 -35.59
C PHE A 548 -12.90 15.73 -35.80
N THR A 549 -12.90 16.97 -35.29
CA THR A 549 -14.04 17.87 -35.42
C THR A 549 -14.36 18.18 -36.89
N GLY A 550 -13.35 18.53 -37.70
CA GLY A 550 -13.50 18.78 -39.12
C GLY A 550 -13.98 17.56 -39.90
N GLY A 551 -13.39 16.38 -39.63
CA GLY A 551 -13.79 15.11 -40.25
C GLY A 551 -15.22 14.69 -39.92
N PHE A 552 -15.64 14.89 -38.66
CA PHE A 552 -17.02 14.58 -38.23
C PHE A 552 -18.05 15.55 -38.77
N LEU A 553 -17.74 16.85 -38.85
CA LEU A 553 -18.64 17.84 -39.44
C LEU A 553 -18.85 17.60 -40.95
N THR A 554 -17.79 17.19 -41.66
CA THR A 554 -17.91 16.83 -43.08
C THR A 554 -18.68 15.52 -43.27
N ALA A 555 -18.51 14.58 -42.36
CA ALA A 555 -19.17 13.28 -42.40
C ALA A 555 -20.65 13.34 -42.00
N ALA A 556 -21.02 14.21 -41.08
CA ALA A 556 -22.41 14.48 -40.69
C ALA A 556 -23.20 15.00 -41.91
N SER A 557 -22.56 15.76 -42.80
CA SER A 557 -23.19 16.24 -44.05
C SER A 557 -23.42 15.14 -45.11
N THR A 558 -22.73 14.01 -44.98
CA THR A 558 -22.83 12.86 -45.94
C THR A 558 -23.68 11.70 -45.47
N GLY A 559 -24.23 11.75 -44.25
CA GLY A 559 -25.18 10.74 -43.71
C GLY A 559 -24.59 9.37 -43.43
N MET A 560 -23.27 9.25 -43.13
CA MET A 560 -22.62 7.96 -42.89
C MET A 560 -22.80 7.49 -41.42
N ALA A 561 -23.76 6.61 -41.17
CA ALA A 561 -24.07 6.03 -39.86
C ALA A 561 -22.85 5.31 -39.20
N GLY A 562 -22.05 4.60 -39.99
CA GLY A 562 -20.83 3.93 -39.47
C GLY A 562 -19.81 4.87 -38.88
N LEU A 563 -19.82 6.15 -39.25
CA LEU A 563 -18.90 7.14 -38.74
C LEU A 563 -19.28 7.58 -37.32
N ILE A 564 -20.55 7.67 -36.99
CA ILE A 564 -21.05 7.95 -35.63
C ILE A 564 -20.58 6.86 -34.67
N GLN A 565 -20.70 5.60 -35.07
CA GLN A 565 -20.21 4.47 -34.27
C GLN A 565 -18.68 4.54 -34.07
N ALA A 566 -17.93 4.90 -35.11
CA ALA A 566 -16.49 5.10 -34.99
C ALA A 566 -16.16 6.26 -34.03
N GLY A 567 -16.97 7.31 -33.99
CA GLY A 567 -16.84 8.43 -33.03
C GLY A 567 -17.08 7.98 -31.60
N TYR A 568 -18.11 7.18 -31.36
CA TYR A 568 -18.40 6.63 -30.04
C TYR A 568 -17.28 5.68 -29.56
N LEU A 569 -16.77 4.83 -30.46
CA LEU A 569 -15.63 3.96 -30.15
C LEU A 569 -14.39 4.80 -29.80
N THR A 570 -14.07 5.82 -30.59
CA THR A 570 -12.93 6.72 -30.35
C THR A 570 -13.05 7.40 -28.99
N SER A 571 -14.21 7.95 -28.66
CA SER A 571 -14.49 8.54 -27.36
C SER A 571 -14.31 7.56 -26.22
N SER A 572 -14.85 6.35 -26.33
CA SER A 572 -14.72 5.29 -25.32
C SER A 572 -13.27 4.89 -25.09
N VAL A 573 -12.50 4.68 -26.16
CA VAL A 573 -11.05 4.34 -26.06
C VAL A 573 -10.25 5.46 -25.43
N LEU A 574 -10.52 6.72 -25.77
CA LEU A 574 -9.86 7.87 -25.18
C LEU A 574 -10.17 8.02 -23.68
N CYS A 575 -11.43 7.77 -23.27
CA CYS A 575 -11.81 7.78 -21.85
C CYS A 575 -11.13 6.65 -21.06
N ILE A 576 -11.04 5.43 -21.63
CA ILE A 576 -10.29 4.33 -21.03
C ILE A 576 -8.81 4.69 -20.90
N SER A 577 -8.21 5.22 -21.97
CA SER A 577 -6.80 5.65 -21.98
C SER A 577 -6.53 6.79 -20.99
N SER A 578 -7.51 7.67 -20.79
CA SER A 578 -7.47 8.72 -19.77
C SER A 578 -7.27 8.15 -18.37
N LEU A 579 -8.10 7.20 -17.99
CA LEU A 579 -7.99 6.58 -16.66
C LEU A 579 -6.72 5.73 -16.51
N SER A 580 -6.32 5.01 -17.58
CA SER A 580 -5.05 4.27 -17.59
C SER A 580 -3.84 5.20 -17.44
N GLY A 581 -3.89 6.39 -18.04
CA GLY A 581 -2.84 7.41 -17.90
C GLY A 581 -2.65 7.91 -16.45
N LEU A 582 -3.66 7.78 -15.59
CA LEU A 582 -3.58 8.11 -14.17
C LEU A 582 -2.87 7.03 -13.32
N GLY A 583 -2.34 5.98 -13.93
CA GLY A 583 -1.57 4.94 -13.24
C GLY A 583 -0.26 5.45 -12.60
N SER A 584 0.33 6.55 -13.12
CA SER A 584 1.55 7.15 -12.57
C SER A 584 1.54 8.67 -12.70
N GLN A 585 2.30 9.36 -11.83
CA GLN A 585 2.45 10.81 -11.86
C GLN A 585 3.02 11.33 -13.20
N ALA A 586 3.89 10.56 -13.83
CA ALA A 586 4.51 10.92 -15.10
C ALA A 586 3.50 10.98 -16.26
N THR A 587 2.51 10.09 -16.30
CA THR A 587 1.52 9.96 -17.37
C THR A 587 0.18 10.65 -17.08
N ALA A 588 -0.05 11.04 -15.82
CA ALA A 588 -1.36 11.51 -15.37
C ALA A 588 -1.84 12.78 -16.10
N ARG A 589 -0.96 13.72 -16.40
CA ARG A 589 -1.32 14.95 -17.14
C ARG A 589 -1.75 14.64 -18.57
N GLN A 590 -1.06 13.71 -19.22
CA GLN A 590 -1.45 13.21 -20.54
C GLN A 590 -2.82 12.50 -20.46
N GLY A 591 -3.05 11.70 -19.41
CA GLY A 591 -4.35 11.06 -19.16
C GLY A 591 -5.49 12.07 -19.08
N ASN A 592 -5.31 13.20 -18.39
CA ASN A 592 -6.31 14.25 -18.33
C ASN A 592 -6.63 14.86 -19.70
N LEU A 593 -5.63 15.08 -20.55
CA LEU A 593 -5.83 15.58 -21.93
C LEU A 593 -6.59 14.57 -22.78
N LEU A 594 -6.28 13.28 -22.67
CA LEU A 594 -7.01 12.23 -23.37
C LEU A 594 -8.48 12.16 -22.91
N GLY A 595 -8.75 12.40 -21.63
CA GLY A 595 -10.12 12.52 -21.11
C GLY A 595 -10.89 13.69 -21.70
N MET A 596 -10.24 14.87 -21.82
CA MET A 596 -10.83 16.03 -22.47
C MET A 596 -11.15 15.76 -23.94
N LEU A 597 -10.25 15.11 -24.68
CA LEU A 597 -10.48 14.70 -26.07
C LEU A 597 -11.58 13.64 -26.15
N GLY A 598 -11.62 12.69 -25.24
CA GLY A 598 -12.64 11.63 -25.17
C GLY A 598 -14.05 12.21 -25.03
N VAL A 599 -14.25 13.08 -24.03
CA VAL A 599 -15.55 13.73 -23.81
C VAL A 599 -15.93 14.63 -25.00
N SER A 600 -14.99 15.43 -25.52
CA SER A 600 -15.25 16.32 -26.65
C SER A 600 -15.63 15.52 -27.91
N SER A 601 -14.93 14.43 -28.21
CA SER A 601 -15.23 13.59 -29.37
C SER A 601 -16.59 12.88 -29.24
N GLY A 602 -16.97 12.45 -28.03
CA GLY A 602 -18.28 11.89 -27.74
C GLY A 602 -19.44 12.88 -27.97
N ILE A 603 -19.26 14.12 -27.50
CA ILE A 603 -20.24 15.19 -27.72
C ILE A 603 -20.37 15.52 -29.20
N ILE A 604 -19.26 15.65 -29.93
CA ILE A 604 -19.25 15.91 -31.38
C ILE A 604 -19.93 14.78 -32.16
N ALA A 605 -19.63 13.53 -31.85
CA ALA A 605 -20.27 12.37 -32.47
C ALA A 605 -21.79 12.33 -32.20
N SER A 606 -22.21 12.72 -30.98
CA SER A 606 -23.62 12.78 -30.61
C SER A 606 -24.35 13.95 -31.30
N LEU A 607 -23.70 15.09 -31.44
CA LEU A 607 -24.22 16.20 -32.23
C LEU A 607 -24.44 15.80 -33.69
N ALA A 608 -23.49 15.04 -34.27
CA ALA A 608 -23.64 14.52 -35.63
C ALA A 608 -24.77 13.46 -35.73
N ALA A 609 -25.02 12.69 -34.66
CA ALA A 609 -26.11 11.72 -34.59
C ALA A 609 -27.49 12.39 -34.60
N VAL A 610 -27.63 13.50 -33.86
CA VAL A 610 -28.90 14.23 -33.73
C VAL A 610 -29.18 15.08 -34.97
N GLY A 611 -28.16 15.62 -35.66
CA GLY A 611 -28.33 16.42 -36.86
C GLY A 611 -29.07 17.75 -36.64
N PHE A 612 -28.69 18.52 -35.64
CA PHE A 612 -29.37 19.75 -35.28
C PHE A 612 -29.42 20.78 -36.40
N PRO A 613 -30.58 21.46 -36.57
CA PRO A 613 -30.65 22.70 -37.37
C PRO A 613 -29.74 23.79 -36.74
N ALA A 614 -29.31 24.75 -37.55
CA ALA A 614 -28.35 25.80 -37.14
C ALA A 614 -28.78 26.56 -35.88
N GLU A 615 -30.07 26.78 -35.70
CA GLU A 615 -30.66 27.49 -34.56
C GLU A 615 -30.51 26.70 -33.25
N THR A 616 -30.79 25.39 -33.25
CA THR A 616 -30.61 24.51 -32.08
C THR A 616 -29.12 24.27 -31.79
N LEU A 617 -28.28 24.26 -32.83
CA LEU A 617 -26.84 24.20 -32.63
C LEU A 617 -26.33 25.46 -31.92
N ALA A 618 -26.83 26.67 -32.32
CA ALA A 618 -26.50 27.92 -31.63
C ALA A 618 -26.98 27.91 -30.15
N GLN A 619 -28.18 27.37 -29.91
CA GLN A 619 -28.70 27.16 -28.55
C GLN A 619 -27.75 26.25 -27.73
N PHE A 620 -27.35 25.12 -28.28
CA PHE A 620 -26.39 24.21 -27.63
C PHE A 620 -25.07 24.91 -27.30
N VAL A 621 -24.48 25.59 -28.29
CA VAL A 621 -23.21 26.32 -28.11
C VAL A 621 -23.35 27.39 -27.00
N GLY A 622 -24.44 28.12 -27.01
CA GLY A 622 -24.72 29.16 -25.99
C GLY A 622 -24.84 28.57 -24.58
N VAL A 623 -25.63 27.53 -24.44
CA VAL A 623 -25.85 26.85 -23.16
C VAL A 623 -24.55 26.19 -22.65
N SER A 624 -23.84 25.52 -23.55
CA SER A 624 -22.57 24.82 -23.18
C SER A 624 -21.46 25.83 -22.87
N ALA A 625 -21.37 26.94 -23.58
CA ALA A 625 -20.42 28.02 -23.30
C ALA A 625 -20.68 28.67 -21.94
N LEU A 626 -21.95 28.94 -21.61
CA LEU A 626 -22.33 29.47 -20.30
C LEU A 626 -21.97 28.50 -19.19
N GLY A 627 -22.37 27.25 -19.32
CA GLY A 627 -22.03 26.20 -18.35
C GLY A 627 -20.51 26.01 -18.20
N GLY A 628 -19.80 25.95 -19.31
CA GLY A 628 -18.34 25.85 -19.34
C GLY A 628 -17.64 27.02 -18.66
N LEU A 629 -18.12 28.26 -18.89
CA LEU A 629 -17.60 29.44 -18.21
C LEU A 629 -17.79 29.37 -16.71
N VAL A 630 -19.02 29.04 -16.24
CA VAL A 630 -19.33 28.89 -14.81
C VAL A 630 -18.43 27.81 -14.20
N GLY A 631 -18.33 26.62 -14.80
CA GLY A 631 -17.51 25.53 -14.33
C GLY A 631 -16.02 25.89 -14.25
N THR A 632 -15.51 26.60 -15.27
CA THR A 632 -14.11 27.08 -15.31
C THR A 632 -13.83 28.09 -14.19
N VAL A 633 -14.74 29.04 -13.96
CA VAL A 633 -14.61 30.04 -12.87
C VAL A 633 -14.58 29.34 -11.52
N ILE A 634 -15.48 28.38 -11.28
CA ILE A 634 -15.51 27.57 -10.09
C ILE A 634 -14.17 26.82 -9.93
N GLY A 635 -13.75 26.09 -10.94
CA GLY A 635 -12.53 25.26 -10.88
C GLY A 635 -11.23 26.07 -10.67
N ARG A 636 -11.17 27.33 -11.13
CA ARG A 636 -10.02 28.22 -10.91
C ARG A 636 -9.97 28.84 -9.51
N ARG A 637 -11.10 29.03 -8.85
CA ARG A 637 -11.17 29.70 -7.54
C ARG A 637 -10.98 28.77 -6.35
N ILE A 638 -11.15 27.46 -6.54
CA ILE A 638 -11.09 26.48 -5.47
C ILE A 638 -9.66 26.30 -4.95
N THR A 639 -9.49 26.22 -3.64
CA THR A 639 -8.23 25.85 -2.97
C THR A 639 -8.11 24.33 -2.85
N ALA A 640 -6.87 23.80 -2.68
CA ALA A 640 -6.64 22.36 -2.53
C ALA A 640 -7.34 21.76 -1.29
N ILE A 641 -7.55 22.57 -0.24
CA ILE A 641 -8.28 22.16 0.96
C ILE A 641 -9.78 21.96 0.69
N GLU A 642 -10.33 22.73 -0.23
CA GLU A 642 -11.76 22.72 -0.59
C GLU A 642 -12.12 21.65 -1.63
N LEU A 643 -11.13 20.95 -2.19
CA LEU A 643 -11.31 19.94 -3.23
C LEU A 643 -12.38 18.89 -2.90
N PRO A 644 -12.35 18.23 -1.72
CA PRO A 644 -13.34 17.18 -1.40
C PRO A 644 -14.79 17.69 -1.45
N GLN A 645 -15.03 18.86 -0.89
CA GLN A 645 -16.38 19.45 -0.87
C GLN A 645 -16.83 19.86 -2.27
N MET A 646 -15.92 20.34 -3.13
CA MET A 646 -16.29 20.75 -4.47
C MET A 646 -16.51 19.58 -5.43
N VAL A 647 -15.76 18.49 -5.26
CA VAL A 647 -16.05 17.24 -5.99
C VAL A 647 -17.45 16.75 -5.63
N ALA A 648 -17.83 16.77 -4.33
CA ALA A 648 -19.20 16.45 -3.92
C ALA A 648 -20.24 17.41 -4.54
N ALA A 649 -19.97 18.71 -4.58
CA ALA A 649 -20.87 19.68 -5.24
C ALA A 649 -21.08 19.39 -6.71
N LEU A 650 -20.00 19.04 -7.44
CA LEU A 650 -20.08 18.70 -8.85
C LEU A 650 -20.85 17.38 -9.09
N HIS A 651 -20.74 16.37 -8.21
CA HIS A 651 -21.56 15.16 -8.27
C HIS A 651 -23.07 15.50 -8.11
N SER A 652 -23.41 16.48 -7.28
CA SER A 652 -24.82 16.89 -7.16
C SER A 652 -25.35 17.47 -8.46
N VAL A 653 -24.54 18.26 -9.15
CA VAL A 653 -24.91 18.85 -10.44
C VAL A 653 -25.17 17.76 -11.50
N VAL A 654 -24.31 16.74 -11.57
CA VAL A 654 -24.49 15.60 -12.48
C VAL A 654 -25.73 14.78 -12.10
N GLY A 655 -25.94 14.50 -10.81
CA GLY A 655 -27.14 13.80 -10.35
C GLY A 655 -28.42 14.50 -10.75
N LEU A 656 -28.48 15.83 -10.63
CA LEU A 656 -29.63 16.62 -11.07
C LEU A 656 -29.79 16.60 -12.60
N ALA A 657 -28.70 16.70 -13.36
CA ALA A 657 -28.73 16.60 -14.81
C ALA A 657 -29.33 15.27 -15.27
N ALA A 658 -28.93 14.14 -14.65
CA ALA A 658 -29.49 12.82 -14.94
C ALA A 658 -30.99 12.73 -14.65
N VAL A 659 -31.45 13.31 -13.53
CA VAL A 659 -32.89 13.39 -13.22
C VAL A 659 -33.65 14.14 -14.32
N LEU A 660 -33.15 15.31 -14.70
CA LEU A 660 -33.80 16.16 -15.71
C LEU A 660 -33.82 15.50 -17.09
N THR A 661 -32.71 14.87 -17.49
CA THR A 661 -32.62 14.12 -18.77
C THR A 661 -33.61 12.95 -18.78
N SER A 662 -33.65 12.15 -17.72
CA SER A 662 -34.54 10.99 -17.66
C SER A 662 -36.02 11.39 -17.69
N ILE A 663 -36.40 12.44 -16.98
CA ILE A 663 -37.77 13.00 -17.01
C ILE A 663 -38.07 13.56 -18.41
N ALA A 664 -37.17 14.34 -18.99
CA ALA A 664 -37.31 14.95 -20.29
C ALA A 664 -37.48 13.93 -21.41
N SER A 665 -36.71 12.86 -21.39
CA SER A 665 -36.76 11.78 -22.38
C SER A 665 -38.12 11.09 -22.41
N VAL A 666 -38.67 10.75 -21.23
CA VAL A 666 -40.00 10.14 -21.15
C VAL A 666 -41.09 11.13 -21.57
N LEU A 667 -41.03 12.38 -21.17
CA LEU A 667 -42.04 13.39 -21.55
C LEU A 667 -42.00 13.73 -23.03
N ALA A 668 -40.87 13.52 -23.71
CA ALA A 668 -40.75 13.75 -25.15
C ALA A 668 -41.47 12.69 -26.00
N ASP A 669 -41.48 11.44 -25.55
CA ASP A 669 -42.07 10.32 -26.31
C ASP A 669 -42.68 9.24 -25.42
N VAL A 670 -43.70 9.60 -24.64
CA VAL A 670 -44.37 8.67 -23.71
C VAL A 670 -45.11 7.55 -24.43
N GLY A 671 -45.66 7.84 -25.62
CA GLY A 671 -46.54 6.92 -26.36
C GLY A 671 -45.83 5.75 -27.06
N HIS A 672 -44.55 5.90 -27.37
CA HIS A 672 -43.77 4.91 -28.12
C HIS A 672 -42.57 4.36 -27.30
N ALA A 673 -42.46 4.73 -26.07
CA ALA A 673 -41.36 4.31 -25.20
C ALA A 673 -41.43 2.80 -24.90
N SER A 674 -40.31 2.09 -25.16
CA SER A 674 -40.21 0.64 -24.84
C SER A 674 -40.18 0.46 -23.30
N THR A 675 -40.55 -0.76 -22.86
CA THR A 675 -40.49 -1.10 -21.44
C THR A 675 -39.08 -0.89 -20.86
N LEU A 676 -38.03 -1.20 -21.66
CA LEU A 676 -36.65 -0.97 -21.29
C LEU A 676 -36.39 0.52 -21.07
N HIS A 677 -36.83 1.38 -21.98
CA HIS A 677 -36.68 2.84 -21.84
C HIS A 677 -37.39 3.36 -20.59
N LEU A 678 -38.61 2.90 -20.29
CA LEU A 678 -39.34 3.33 -19.09
C LEU A 678 -38.64 2.88 -17.79
N VAL A 679 -38.17 1.62 -17.73
CA VAL A 679 -37.46 1.08 -16.57
C VAL A 679 -36.15 1.86 -16.33
N THR A 680 -35.36 2.06 -17.38
CA THR A 680 -34.06 2.72 -17.27
C THR A 680 -34.20 4.22 -16.98
N ALA A 681 -35.19 4.89 -17.55
CA ALA A 681 -35.53 6.28 -17.20
C ALA A 681 -35.92 6.40 -15.73
N TYR A 682 -36.77 5.49 -15.23
CA TYR A 682 -37.14 5.48 -13.81
C TYR A 682 -35.94 5.28 -12.89
N LEU A 683 -35.02 4.35 -13.24
CA LEU A 683 -33.78 4.12 -12.52
C LEU A 683 -32.83 5.34 -12.61
N GLY A 684 -32.77 6.01 -13.75
CA GLY A 684 -32.01 7.24 -13.93
C GLY A 684 -32.46 8.34 -12.97
N VAL A 685 -33.79 8.53 -12.81
CA VAL A 685 -34.34 9.46 -11.82
C VAL A 685 -34.02 9.03 -10.38
N LEU A 686 -34.13 7.73 -10.06
CA LEU A 686 -33.85 7.19 -8.74
C LEU A 686 -32.39 7.39 -8.36
N ILE A 687 -31.47 6.94 -9.19
CA ILE A 687 -30.01 7.01 -8.90
C ILE A 687 -29.55 8.46 -8.93
N GLY A 688 -29.96 9.23 -9.93
CA GLY A 688 -29.64 10.65 -10.04
C GLY A 688 -30.14 11.47 -8.88
N GLY A 689 -31.37 11.21 -8.40
CA GLY A 689 -31.97 11.90 -7.26
C GLY A 689 -31.26 11.63 -5.94
N VAL A 690 -30.90 10.35 -5.69
CA VAL A 690 -30.11 9.98 -4.51
C VAL A 690 -28.71 10.63 -4.57
N THR A 691 -28.09 10.63 -5.76
CA THR A 691 -26.79 11.28 -5.99
C THR A 691 -26.88 12.79 -5.73
N PHE A 692 -27.91 13.46 -6.22
CA PHE A 692 -28.11 14.90 -6.07
C PHE A 692 -28.14 15.32 -4.59
N THR A 693 -29.10 14.82 -3.83
CA THR A 693 -29.26 15.23 -2.43
C THR A 693 -28.21 14.64 -1.50
N GLY A 694 -27.77 13.42 -1.76
CA GLY A 694 -26.66 12.80 -1.03
C GLY A 694 -25.37 13.61 -1.15
N SER A 695 -25.07 14.11 -2.35
CA SER A 695 -23.90 14.93 -2.60
C SER A 695 -24.02 16.33 -1.97
N ILE A 696 -25.21 16.91 -1.90
CA ILE A 696 -25.43 18.17 -1.17
C ILE A 696 -25.16 17.97 0.33
N VAL A 697 -25.66 16.89 0.92
CA VAL A 697 -25.40 16.58 2.33
C VAL A 697 -23.91 16.37 2.58
N ALA A 698 -23.21 15.62 1.71
CA ALA A 698 -21.77 15.42 1.78
C ALA A 698 -21.03 16.77 1.70
N PHE A 699 -21.39 17.63 0.75
CA PHE A 699 -20.85 19.00 0.63
C PHE A 699 -21.03 19.81 1.91
N LEU A 700 -22.25 19.81 2.49
CA LEU A 700 -22.56 20.56 3.72
C LEU A 700 -21.76 20.05 4.93
N LYS A 701 -21.60 18.75 5.07
CA LYS A 701 -20.76 18.13 6.13
C LYS A 701 -19.28 18.44 5.95
N LEU A 702 -18.76 18.31 4.73
CA LEU A 702 -17.36 18.58 4.43
C LEU A 702 -16.99 20.06 4.56
N SER A 703 -17.91 20.95 4.19
CA SER A 703 -17.72 22.40 4.34
C SER A 703 -17.92 22.91 5.79
N GLY A 704 -18.29 22.02 6.73
CA GLY A 704 -18.56 22.38 8.12
C GLY A 704 -19.85 23.15 8.36
N LYS A 705 -20.69 23.34 7.34
CA LYS A 705 -22.00 24.00 7.45
C LYS A 705 -23.04 23.10 8.09
N MET A 706 -22.84 21.79 8.08
CA MET A 706 -23.63 20.80 8.80
C MET A 706 -22.72 20.00 9.73
N SER A 707 -23.20 19.59 10.91
CA SER A 707 -22.42 18.81 11.85
C SER A 707 -21.91 17.52 11.21
N SER A 708 -20.62 17.22 11.43
CA SER A 708 -19.99 15.97 10.95
C SER A 708 -20.48 14.73 11.70
N ARG A 709 -21.18 14.87 12.83
CA ARG A 709 -21.78 13.74 13.55
C ARG A 709 -22.86 13.07 12.71
N SER A 710 -23.05 11.77 12.93
CA SER A 710 -24.14 11.03 12.28
C SER A 710 -25.50 11.55 12.78
N LEU A 711 -26.37 11.96 11.86
CA LEU A 711 -27.76 12.30 12.16
C LEU A 711 -28.61 11.04 12.00
N ALA A 712 -28.61 10.19 13.04
CA ALA A 712 -29.38 8.96 13.03
C ALA A 712 -30.84 9.25 13.40
N LEU A 713 -31.74 9.25 12.42
CA LEU A 713 -33.19 9.34 12.65
C LEU A 713 -33.68 8.05 13.32
N PRO A 714 -34.55 8.13 14.32
CA PRO A 714 -35.18 6.95 14.92
C PRO A 714 -35.95 6.17 13.85
N GLY A 715 -35.71 4.85 13.80
CA GLY A 715 -36.33 4.00 12.78
C GLY A 715 -35.75 4.17 11.36
N ARG A 716 -34.52 4.70 11.20
CA ARG A 716 -33.87 4.98 9.89
C ARG A 716 -33.93 3.81 8.88
N HIS A 717 -33.78 2.57 9.37
CA HIS A 717 -33.82 1.40 8.49
C HIS A 717 -35.21 1.14 7.94
N ILE A 718 -36.25 1.33 8.76
CA ILE A 718 -37.64 1.22 8.35
C ILE A 718 -37.95 2.33 7.33
N ILE A 719 -37.53 3.58 7.63
CA ILE A 719 -37.74 4.73 6.74
C ILE A 719 -37.11 4.47 5.38
N ASN A 720 -35.82 4.09 5.35
CA ASN A 720 -35.07 3.87 4.10
C ASN A 720 -35.60 2.65 3.32
N SER A 721 -36.03 1.59 4.01
CA SER A 721 -36.64 0.42 3.38
C SER A 721 -38.02 0.72 2.84
N SER A 722 -38.84 1.49 3.55
CA SER A 722 -40.18 1.90 3.07
C SER A 722 -40.08 2.86 1.88
N LEU A 723 -39.10 3.80 1.88
CA LEU A 723 -38.84 4.66 0.73
C LEU A 723 -38.43 3.84 -0.50
N LEU A 724 -37.59 2.81 -0.33
CA LEU A 724 -37.20 1.91 -1.41
C LEU A 724 -38.37 1.08 -1.90
N ALA A 725 -39.14 0.50 -1.00
CA ALA A 725 -40.32 -0.29 -1.36
C ALA A 725 -41.38 0.55 -2.09
N THR A 726 -41.59 1.79 -1.66
CA THR A 726 -42.49 2.73 -2.34
C THR A 726 -41.98 3.07 -3.73
N ASN A 727 -40.65 3.30 -3.90
CA ASN A 727 -40.07 3.52 -5.20
C ASN A 727 -40.23 2.30 -6.14
N VAL A 728 -40.06 1.09 -5.65
CA VAL A 728 -40.28 -0.12 -6.45
C VAL A 728 -41.75 -0.28 -6.83
N ALA A 729 -42.66 -0.01 -5.89
CA ALA A 729 -44.10 -0.08 -6.16
C ALA A 729 -44.56 0.97 -7.20
N THR A 730 -44.08 2.21 -7.04
CA THR A 730 -44.36 3.30 -7.99
C THR A 730 -43.71 3.07 -9.35
N MET A 731 -42.57 2.37 -9.43
CA MET A 731 -41.96 1.93 -10.69
C MET A 731 -42.89 0.95 -11.42
N GLY A 732 -43.43 -0.05 -10.72
CA GLY A 732 -44.39 -0.98 -11.30
C GLY A 732 -45.63 -0.27 -11.82
N ALA A 733 -46.23 0.63 -11.04
CA ALA A 733 -47.37 1.44 -11.43
C ALA A 733 -47.06 2.35 -12.64
N PHE A 734 -45.86 2.98 -12.64
CA PHE A 734 -45.39 3.81 -13.75
C PHE A 734 -45.32 3.01 -15.08
N ILE A 735 -44.68 1.84 -15.07
CA ILE A 735 -44.54 0.99 -16.27
C ILE A 735 -45.92 0.58 -16.81
N MET A 736 -46.88 0.30 -15.93
CA MET A 736 -48.23 -0.11 -16.33
C MET A 736 -49.06 1.07 -16.87
N THR A 737 -48.85 2.28 -16.39
CA THR A 737 -49.70 3.45 -16.70
C THR A 737 -49.12 4.39 -17.76
N ALA A 738 -47.80 4.39 -17.93
CA ALA A 738 -47.08 5.31 -18.82
C ALA A 738 -47.59 5.26 -20.27
N PRO A 739 -47.85 4.10 -20.90
CA PRO A 739 -48.33 4.04 -22.26
C PRO A 739 -49.75 4.57 -22.45
N THR A 740 -50.56 4.60 -21.37
CA THR A 740 -52.00 4.91 -21.47
C THR A 740 -52.36 6.33 -21.04
N VAL A 741 -51.63 6.88 -20.02
CA VAL A 741 -51.96 8.19 -19.44
C VAL A 741 -50.69 8.99 -19.15
N PRO A 742 -50.21 9.80 -20.12
CA PRO A 742 -48.93 10.53 -20.01
C PRO A 742 -48.81 11.47 -18.79
N LEU A 743 -49.92 12.12 -18.40
CA LEU A 743 -49.91 13.01 -17.24
C LEU A 743 -49.70 12.27 -15.90
N VAL A 744 -50.25 11.02 -15.81
CA VAL A 744 -50.05 10.17 -14.63
C VAL A 744 -48.63 9.63 -14.61
N ALA A 745 -48.06 9.31 -15.75
CA ALA A 745 -46.64 8.94 -15.86
C ALA A 745 -45.70 10.03 -15.38
N ALA A 746 -45.94 11.27 -15.80
CA ALA A 746 -45.22 12.45 -15.29
C ALA A 746 -45.35 12.60 -13.75
N GLY A 747 -46.55 12.33 -13.21
CA GLY A 747 -46.79 12.33 -11.77
C GLY A 747 -45.97 11.28 -11.02
N TYR A 748 -45.86 10.03 -11.55
CA TYR A 748 -44.99 8.99 -10.95
C TYR A 748 -43.50 9.33 -11.02
N LEU A 749 -43.02 9.91 -12.13
CA LEU A 749 -41.61 10.38 -12.22
C LEU A 749 -41.33 11.52 -11.25
N GLY A 750 -42.25 12.46 -11.08
CA GLY A 750 -42.14 13.51 -10.05
C GLY A 750 -42.13 12.95 -8.63
N ALA A 751 -42.99 11.97 -8.35
CA ALA A 751 -43.00 11.26 -7.07
C ALA A 751 -41.69 10.52 -6.82
N ASN A 752 -41.16 9.79 -7.85
CA ASN A 752 -39.88 9.14 -7.76
C ASN A 752 -38.75 10.15 -7.47
N ALA A 753 -38.70 11.28 -8.15
CA ALA A 753 -37.71 12.32 -7.92
C ALA A 753 -37.74 12.80 -6.45
N LEU A 754 -38.95 13.10 -5.92
CA LEU A 754 -39.12 13.52 -4.54
C LEU A 754 -38.69 12.45 -3.53
N LEU A 755 -39.13 11.21 -3.71
CA LEU A 755 -38.76 10.06 -2.85
C LEU A 755 -37.25 9.81 -2.89
N SER A 756 -36.62 9.94 -4.06
CA SER A 756 -35.17 9.78 -4.25
C SER A 756 -34.38 10.90 -3.58
N PHE A 757 -34.87 12.11 -3.62
CA PHE A 757 -34.27 13.24 -2.90
C PHE A 757 -34.33 13.03 -1.40
N ILE A 758 -35.48 12.60 -0.84
CA ILE A 758 -35.61 12.29 0.58
C ILE A 758 -34.66 11.14 0.95
N LYS A 759 -34.60 10.09 0.12
CA LYS A 759 -33.74 8.93 0.35
C LYS A 759 -32.25 9.32 0.36
N GLY A 760 -31.79 10.12 -0.59
CA GLY A 760 -30.42 10.59 -0.65
C GLY A 760 -30.04 11.39 0.61
N PHE A 761 -30.94 12.25 1.08
CA PHE A 761 -30.76 12.99 2.33
C PHE A 761 -30.68 12.04 3.54
N THR A 762 -31.67 11.16 3.73
CA THR A 762 -31.75 10.30 4.93
C THR A 762 -30.61 9.30 5.01
N THR A 763 -30.12 8.77 3.88
CA THR A 763 -28.99 7.84 3.85
C THR A 763 -27.67 8.55 4.15
N THR A 764 -27.36 9.67 3.50
CA THR A 764 -26.09 10.37 3.66
C THR A 764 -25.99 11.13 4.97
N ALA A 765 -27.09 11.71 5.47
CA ALA A 765 -27.10 12.43 6.75
C ALA A 765 -26.79 11.51 7.93
N ALA A 766 -27.16 10.24 7.85
CA ALA A 766 -26.92 9.23 8.88
C ALA A 766 -25.44 8.79 8.97
N ILE A 767 -24.61 9.09 7.98
CA ILE A 767 -23.21 8.68 7.91
C ILE A 767 -22.31 9.73 8.58
N GLY A 768 -21.37 9.30 9.42
CA GLY A 768 -20.43 10.16 10.14
C GLY A 768 -19.37 10.79 9.24
N GLY A 769 -18.71 11.85 9.74
CA GLY A 769 -17.67 12.57 9.01
C GLY A 769 -16.43 11.72 8.69
N ALA A 770 -16.12 10.74 9.53
CA ALA A 770 -15.00 9.80 9.30
C ALA A 770 -15.22 8.92 8.05
N ASP A 771 -16.48 8.56 7.77
CA ASP A 771 -16.86 7.73 6.62
C ASP A 771 -17.14 8.55 5.34
N MET A 772 -17.05 9.88 5.39
CA MET A 772 -17.31 10.74 4.22
C MET A 772 -16.42 10.45 3.00
N PRO A 773 -15.14 10.08 3.14
CA PRO A 773 -14.34 9.66 2.00
C PRO A 773 -14.98 8.50 1.21
N VAL A 774 -15.51 7.49 1.90
CA VAL A 774 -16.22 6.37 1.26
C VAL A 774 -17.52 6.84 0.61
N VAL A 775 -18.26 7.74 1.26
CA VAL A 775 -19.51 8.25 0.71
C VAL A 775 -19.31 9.00 -0.60
N ILE A 776 -18.25 9.82 -0.70
CA ILE A 776 -17.96 10.57 -1.94
C ILE A 776 -17.65 9.59 -3.09
N THR A 777 -16.90 8.52 -2.82
CA THR A 777 -16.59 7.50 -3.85
C THR A 777 -17.82 6.71 -4.26
N VAL A 778 -18.73 6.39 -3.33
CA VAL A 778 -20.04 5.77 -3.64
C VAL A 778 -20.92 6.69 -4.48
N LEU A 779 -20.96 7.98 -4.17
CA LEU A 779 -21.74 8.96 -4.96
C LEU A 779 -21.14 9.14 -6.37
N ASN A 780 -19.82 9.03 -6.52
CA ASN A 780 -19.16 8.97 -7.81
C ASN A 780 -19.59 7.71 -8.60
N ALA A 781 -19.62 6.55 -7.93
CA ALA A 781 -20.12 5.32 -8.55
C ALA A 781 -21.59 5.48 -9.02
N TYR A 782 -22.44 6.10 -8.21
CA TYR A 782 -23.83 6.33 -8.56
C TYR A 782 -23.96 7.27 -9.78
N SER A 783 -23.13 8.29 -9.91
CA SER A 783 -23.13 9.15 -11.11
C SER A 783 -22.79 8.36 -12.37
N GLY A 784 -21.84 7.40 -12.29
CA GLY A 784 -21.55 6.46 -13.36
C GLY A 784 -22.71 5.54 -13.71
N PHE A 785 -23.37 4.98 -12.71
CA PHE A 785 -24.54 4.10 -12.93
C PHE A 785 -25.77 4.86 -13.46
N ALA A 786 -25.94 6.14 -13.10
CA ALA A 786 -26.94 6.99 -13.72
C ALA A 786 -26.67 7.18 -15.22
N LEU A 787 -25.41 7.34 -15.61
CA LEU A 787 -25.00 7.41 -17.01
C LEU A 787 -25.21 6.07 -17.74
N VAL A 788 -25.01 4.91 -17.07
CA VAL A 788 -25.36 3.60 -17.62
C VAL A 788 -26.86 3.52 -17.89
N ALA A 789 -27.70 3.93 -16.94
CA ALA A 789 -29.14 3.94 -17.11
C ALA A 789 -29.56 4.80 -18.32
N GLU A 790 -28.90 5.93 -18.52
CA GLU A 790 -29.10 6.78 -19.70
C GLU A 790 -28.62 6.10 -20.99
N GLY A 791 -27.49 5.38 -20.97
CA GLY A 791 -27.00 4.59 -22.10
C GLY A 791 -27.97 3.52 -22.54
N PHE A 792 -28.59 2.81 -21.59
CA PHE A 792 -29.65 1.83 -21.88
C PHE A 792 -30.95 2.49 -22.36
N MET A 793 -31.28 3.64 -21.78
CA MET A 793 -32.48 4.42 -22.16
C MET A 793 -32.43 4.88 -23.62
N LEU A 794 -31.25 5.36 -24.05
CA LEU A 794 -31.04 5.96 -25.37
C LEU A 794 -30.43 4.98 -26.39
N ASP A 795 -30.24 3.73 -26.03
CA ASP A 795 -29.52 2.71 -26.80
C ASP A 795 -28.16 3.22 -27.32
N ASN A 796 -27.40 3.85 -26.40
CA ASN A 796 -26.14 4.50 -26.70
C ASN A 796 -24.97 3.77 -26.03
N SER A 797 -24.17 3.06 -26.83
CA SER A 797 -23.04 2.26 -26.36
C SER A 797 -21.93 3.10 -25.72
N LEU A 798 -21.75 4.35 -26.12
CA LEU A 798 -20.79 5.26 -25.53
C LEU A 798 -21.15 5.56 -24.07
N LEU A 799 -22.40 5.95 -23.81
CA LEU A 799 -22.86 6.28 -22.45
C LEU A 799 -22.82 5.04 -21.55
N THR A 800 -23.20 3.88 -22.10
CA THR A 800 -23.11 2.59 -21.39
C THR A 800 -21.66 2.25 -21.03
N THR A 801 -20.72 2.37 -21.97
CA THR A 801 -19.29 2.07 -21.75
C THR A 801 -18.68 3.01 -20.71
N VAL A 802 -18.85 4.30 -20.89
CA VAL A 802 -18.25 5.33 -20.02
C VAL A 802 -18.89 5.29 -18.64
N GLY A 803 -20.22 5.12 -18.57
CA GLY A 803 -20.95 4.97 -17.32
C GLY A 803 -20.50 3.74 -16.52
N ALA A 804 -20.32 2.59 -17.18
CA ALA A 804 -19.81 1.37 -16.56
C ALA A 804 -18.38 1.56 -16.02
N LEU A 805 -17.53 2.18 -16.80
CA LEU A 805 -16.15 2.49 -16.43
C LEU A 805 -16.10 3.35 -15.15
N ILE A 806 -16.89 4.42 -15.08
CA ILE A 806 -16.97 5.31 -13.93
C ILE A 806 -17.61 4.63 -12.72
N GLY A 807 -18.73 3.94 -12.93
CA GLY A 807 -19.49 3.26 -11.88
C GLY A 807 -18.65 2.20 -11.16
N VAL A 808 -17.97 1.35 -11.93
CA VAL A 808 -17.07 0.33 -11.38
C VAL A 808 -15.84 0.97 -10.72
N SER A 809 -15.26 2.01 -11.33
CA SER A 809 -14.12 2.74 -10.75
C SER A 809 -14.45 3.31 -9.37
N GLY A 810 -15.60 3.97 -9.24
CA GLY A 810 -16.07 4.51 -7.96
C GLY A 810 -16.35 3.42 -6.92
N SER A 811 -16.90 2.28 -7.35
CA SER A 811 -17.16 1.12 -6.48
C SER A 811 -15.87 0.51 -5.93
N ILE A 812 -14.82 0.39 -6.75
CA ILE A 812 -13.52 -0.13 -6.33
C ILE A 812 -12.83 0.83 -5.37
N LEU A 813 -12.84 2.14 -5.67
CA LEU A 813 -12.31 3.12 -4.73
C LEU A 813 -13.03 3.06 -3.38
N SER A 814 -14.36 2.87 -3.38
CA SER A 814 -15.13 2.68 -2.15
C SER A 814 -14.69 1.42 -1.39
N TYR A 815 -14.41 0.33 -2.11
CA TYR A 815 -13.89 -0.90 -1.52
C TYR A 815 -12.50 -0.71 -0.93
N ILE A 816 -11.56 -0.11 -1.66
CA ILE A 816 -10.19 0.17 -1.18
C ILE A 816 -10.24 1.01 0.10
N MET A 817 -11.09 2.05 0.13
CA MET A 817 -11.25 2.88 1.32
C MET A 817 -11.85 2.12 2.50
N CYS A 818 -12.82 1.24 2.24
CA CYS A 818 -13.41 0.38 3.27
C CYS A 818 -12.37 -0.57 3.87
N VAL A 819 -11.52 -1.18 3.04
CA VAL A 819 -10.41 -2.03 3.49
C VAL A 819 -9.42 -1.23 4.34
N ALA A 820 -9.03 -0.03 3.90
CA ALA A 820 -8.14 0.85 4.65
C ALA A 820 -8.70 1.31 6.01
N MET A 821 -10.01 1.21 6.21
CA MET A 821 -10.70 1.52 7.47
C MET A 821 -11.08 0.27 8.26
N ASN A 822 -10.76 -0.92 7.76
CA ASN A 822 -11.24 -2.22 8.28
C ASN A 822 -12.76 -2.27 8.47
N ARG A 823 -13.51 -1.77 7.50
CA ARG A 823 -14.97 -1.72 7.55
C ARG A 823 -15.57 -2.29 6.27
N THR A 824 -16.72 -2.94 6.35
CA THR A 824 -17.47 -3.35 5.15
C THR A 824 -18.27 -2.17 4.61
N LEU A 825 -18.44 -2.10 3.29
CA LEU A 825 -19.25 -1.07 2.64
C LEU A 825 -20.69 -1.03 3.19
N THR A 826 -21.26 -2.19 3.48
CA THR A 826 -22.60 -2.31 4.12
C THR A 826 -22.61 -1.70 5.53
N ASN A 827 -21.53 -1.86 6.28
CA ASN A 827 -21.42 -1.27 7.61
C ASN A 827 -21.31 0.27 7.53
N VAL A 828 -20.56 0.80 6.58
CA VAL A 828 -20.47 2.25 6.36
C VAL A 828 -21.83 2.85 5.96
N LEU A 829 -22.52 2.22 5.00
CA LEU A 829 -23.77 2.76 4.47
C LEU A 829 -24.97 2.57 5.41
N PHE A 830 -24.99 1.50 6.19
CA PHE A 830 -26.16 1.13 7.01
C PHE A 830 -25.87 1.06 8.51
N GLY A 831 -24.64 0.81 8.94
CA GLY A 831 -24.28 0.61 10.35
C GLY A 831 -24.10 1.90 11.17
N GLY A 832 -23.34 2.84 10.68
CA GLY A 832 -22.89 4.02 11.45
C GLY A 832 -21.79 3.69 12.48
N ILE A 833 -20.91 4.65 12.78
CA ILE A 833 -19.94 4.51 13.88
C ILE A 833 -20.72 4.60 15.19
N GLY A 834 -20.60 3.61 16.06
CA GLY A 834 -21.16 3.64 17.42
C GLY A 834 -22.41 2.80 17.69
N SER A 835 -22.89 1.97 16.73
CA SER A 835 -24.12 1.19 16.95
C SER A 835 -23.93 -0.18 17.63
N SER A 836 -22.70 -0.62 17.95
CA SER A 836 -22.47 -1.91 18.62
C SER A 836 -21.13 -2.11 19.35
N ALA A 837 -20.37 -1.04 19.58
CA ALA A 837 -19.24 -1.16 20.50
C ALA A 837 -19.75 -0.86 21.91
N ALA A 838 -19.72 -1.82 22.81
CA ALA A 838 -19.74 -1.54 24.23
C ALA A 838 -18.73 -0.39 24.48
N GLN A 839 -19.16 0.67 25.15
CA GLN A 839 -18.23 1.63 25.72
C GLN A 839 -17.31 0.84 26.66
N SER A 840 -16.19 0.39 26.15
CA SER A 840 -15.13 -0.07 27.02
C SER A 840 -14.65 1.18 27.74
N ASP A 841 -14.87 1.24 29.06
CA ASP A 841 -14.25 2.21 29.97
C ASP A 841 -12.72 1.99 29.95
N TYR A 842 -12.09 2.32 28.81
CA TYR A 842 -10.65 2.24 28.66
C TYR A 842 -10.04 3.42 29.41
N LYS A 843 -9.69 3.21 30.68
CA LYS A 843 -8.94 4.17 31.47
C LYS A 843 -7.47 4.10 31.04
N ILE A 844 -7.01 5.11 30.35
CA ILE A 844 -5.58 5.26 30.09
C ILE A 844 -4.92 5.74 31.39
N GLU A 845 -4.02 4.93 31.92
CA GLU A 845 -3.16 5.31 33.07
C GLU A 845 -1.88 5.92 32.51
N GLY A 846 -1.51 7.10 32.96
CA GLY A 846 -0.29 7.77 32.57
C GLY A 846 -0.41 9.29 32.62
N THR A 847 0.74 9.96 32.59
CA THR A 847 0.86 11.42 32.51
C THR A 847 1.46 11.81 31.16
N ILE A 848 0.93 12.85 30.54
CA ILE A 848 1.46 13.37 29.28
C ILE A 848 2.76 14.13 29.54
N SER A 849 3.77 13.88 28.72
CA SER A 849 4.99 14.68 28.65
C SER A 849 4.77 15.84 27.68
N LYS A 850 5.05 17.07 28.12
CA LYS A 850 4.96 18.26 27.26
C LYS A 850 6.35 18.63 26.76
N THR A 851 6.42 19.21 25.56
CA THR A 851 7.65 19.75 24.99
C THR A 851 7.44 21.19 24.54
N SER A 852 8.53 21.92 24.34
CA SER A 852 8.56 23.27 23.78
C SER A 852 8.98 23.25 22.30
N VAL A 853 8.84 24.41 21.64
CA VAL A 853 9.33 24.60 20.27
C VAL A 853 10.86 24.44 20.21
N ASP A 854 11.58 25.01 21.20
CA ASP A 854 13.04 24.94 21.23
C ASP A 854 13.56 23.51 21.39
N GLU A 855 12.97 22.72 22.30
CA GLU A 855 13.30 21.29 22.43
C GLU A 855 12.99 20.50 21.16
N THR A 856 11.91 20.87 20.44
CA THR A 856 11.53 20.24 19.17
C THR A 856 12.56 20.59 18.08
N VAL A 857 12.99 21.85 18.00
CA VAL A 857 14.04 22.30 17.08
C VAL A 857 15.36 21.57 17.36
N ASP A 858 15.72 21.40 18.64
CA ASP A 858 16.91 20.66 19.03
C ASP A 858 16.83 19.18 18.67
N ALA A 859 15.67 18.55 18.87
CA ALA A 859 15.46 17.17 18.51
C ALA A 859 15.56 16.96 16.99
N LEU A 860 14.93 17.83 16.19
CA LEU A 860 14.96 17.75 14.73
C LEU A 860 16.35 18.03 14.15
N ALA A 861 17.06 19.00 14.68
CA ALA A 861 18.41 19.38 14.20
C ALA A 861 19.49 18.34 14.50
N ASN A 862 19.29 17.52 15.54
CA ASN A 862 20.24 16.47 15.94
C ASN A 862 19.83 15.06 15.42
N ALA A 863 18.72 14.94 14.71
CA ALA A 863 18.26 13.68 14.14
C ALA A 863 18.97 13.38 12.82
N GLU A 864 19.21 12.10 12.53
CA GLU A 864 19.65 11.62 11.22
C GLU A 864 18.45 11.22 10.35
N ASN A 865 17.42 10.62 10.95
CA ASN A 865 16.21 10.15 10.27
C ASN A 865 14.97 10.75 10.93
N VAL A 866 14.17 11.46 10.13
CA VAL A 866 12.92 12.11 10.57
C VAL A 866 11.77 11.62 9.70
N ILE A 867 10.67 11.22 10.33
CA ILE A 867 9.39 10.93 9.64
C ILE A 867 8.34 11.93 10.08
N LEU A 868 7.66 12.55 9.11
CA LEU A 868 6.51 13.42 9.34
C LEU A 868 5.23 12.66 9.05
N VAL A 869 4.41 12.46 10.07
CA VAL A 869 3.08 11.87 9.93
C VAL A 869 2.07 12.99 9.80
N VAL A 870 1.42 13.09 8.65
CA VAL A 870 0.46 14.15 8.39
C VAL A 870 -0.98 13.63 8.39
N GLY A 871 -1.86 14.42 8.95
CA GLY A 871 -3.29 14.13 9.01
C GLY A 871 -4.13 15.34 8.61
N TYR A 872 -5.44 15.19 8.75
CA TYR A 872 -6.40 16.24 8.37
C TYR A 872 -6.19 17.57 9.12
N GLY A 873 -5.67 17.52 10.35
CA GLY A 873 -5.36 18.73 11.12
C GLY A 873 -4.33 19.65 10.45
N MET A 874 -3.37 19.10 9.70
CA MET A 874 -2.45 19.88 8.88
C MET A 874 -3.20 20.72 7.83
N ALA A 875 -4.15 20.09 7.14
CA ALA A 875 -4.99 20.74 6.13
C ALA A 875 -5.81 21.90 6.72
N VAL A 876 -6.45 21.65 7.86
CA VAL A 876 -7.30 22.66 8.53
C VAL A 876 -6.49 23.88 8.97
N ALA A 877 -5.29 23.66 9.51
CA ALA A 877 -4.39 24.72 9.95
C ALA A 877 -3.65 25.40 8.79
N LYS A 878 -3.73 24.86 7.56
CA LYS A 878 -2.96 25.36 6.39
C LYS A 878 -1.45 25.35 6.63
N ALA A 879 -0.96 24.32 7.31
CA ALA A 879 0.43 24.23 7.75
C ALA A 879 1.37 23.64 6.66
N GLN A 880 0.85 23.17 5.52
CA GLN A 880 1.62 22.45 4.49
C GLN A 880 2.84 23.24 3.98
N HIS A 881 2.71 24.56 3.78
CA HIS A 881 3.84 25.38 3.31
C HIS A 881 4.94 25.54 4.38
N ALA A 882 4.55 25.81 5.62
CA ALA A 882 5.51 25.93 6.71
C ALA A 882 6.27 24.62 6.97
N ILE A 883 5.57 23.47 6.83
CA ILE A 883 6.15 22.14 6.91
C ILE A 883 7.13 21.89 5.76
N ALA A 884 6.76 22.26 4.53
CA ALA A 884 7.65 22.13 3.37
C ALA A 884 8.95 22.91 3.54
N ASP A 885 8.89 24.13 4.10
CA ASP A 885 10.07 24.92 4.41
C ASP A 885 10.95 24.24 5.47
N VAL A 886 10.36 23.74 6.55
CA VAL A 886 11.09 22.97 7.59
C VAL A 886 11.80 21.76 6.97
N VAL A 887 11.11 20.99 6.13
CA VAL A 887 11.68 19.82 5.45
C VAL A 887 12.83 20.21 4.52
N SER A 888 12.68 21.30 3.78
CA SER A 888 13.74 21.80 2.89
C SER A 888 15.00 22.18 3.67
N MET A 889 14.85 22.83 4.84
CA MET A 889 15.98 23.20 5.69
C MET A 889 16.68 21.99 6.33
N LEU A 890 15.91 21.00 6.79
CA LEU A 890 16.47 19.77 7.37
C LEU A 890 17.23 18.97 6.29
N ARG A 891 16.67 18.84 5.10
CA ARG A 891 17.33 18.15 3.98
C ARG A 891 18.58 18.87 3.48
N ALA A 892 18.62 20.19 3.54
CA ALA A 892 19.82 20.97 3.23
C ALA A 892 20.98 20.72 4.22
N LYS A 893 20.71 20.07 5.35
CA LYS A 893 21.69 19.62 6.34
C LYS A 893 21.89 18.10 6.34
N ASP A 894 21.58 17.45 5.21
CA ASP A 894 21.71 15.99 5.00
C ASP A 894 20.90 15.12 5.97
N ILE A 895 19.87 15.67 6.60
CA ILE A 895 18.92 14.91 7.41
C ILE A 895 17.95 14.20 6.46
N ASN A 896 17.81 12.89 6.64
CA ASN A 896 16.88 12.09 5.85
C ASN A 896 15.43 12.30 6.34
N VAL A 897 14.68 13.13 5.62
CA VAL A 897 13.30 13.47 5.98
C VAL A 897 12.32 12.83 5.00
N ARG A 898 11.33 12.13 5.53
CA ARG A 898 10.27 11.46 4.76
C ARG A 898 8.90 11.75 5.36
N PHE A 899 7.87 11.68 4.52
CA PHE A 899 6.49 11.77 4.96
C PHE A 899 5.84 10.40 4.97
N ALA A 900 5.00 10.16 5.97
CA ALA A 900 4.17 8.97 6.08
C ALA A 900 2.70 9.34 5.89
N ILE A 901 2.06 8.77 4.86
CA ILE A 901 0.66 9.02 4.52
C ILE A 901 -0.16 7.77 4.82
N HIS A 902 -1.21 7.95 5.59
CA HIS A 902 -2.22 6.92 5.80
C HIS A 902 -3.25 6.97 4.66
N PRO A 903 -3.74 5.83 4.14
CA PRO A 903 -4.68 5.79 3.01
C PRO A 903 -5.96 6.62 3.22
N VAL A 904 -6.39 6.81 4.47
CA VAL A 904 -7.56 7.64 4.83
C VAL A 904 -7.17 8.99 5.45
N ALA A 905 -5.92 9.42 5.32
CA ALA A 905 -5.49 10.74 5.78
C ALA A 905 -6.18 11.85 4.96
N GLY A 906 -6.93 12.71 5.64
CA GLY A 906 -7.70 13.77 4.99
C GLY A 906 -9.21 13.50 4.99
N ARG A 907 -9.91 14.09 4.02
CA ARG A 907 -11.35 13.93 3.76
C ARG A 907 -11.67 13.31 2.40
N MET A 908 -10.64 12.96 1.63
CA MET A 908 -10.73 12.32 0.34
C MET A 908 -9.45 11.48 0.13
N PRO A 909 -9.50 10.32 -0.55
CA PRO A 909 -8.31 9.53 -0.84
C PRO A 909 -7.23 10.37 -1.54
N GLY A 910 -5.98 10.32 -1.05
CA GLY A 910 -4.87 11.06 -1.62
C GLY A 910 -4.88 12.59 -1.39
N GLN A 911 -5.77 13.12 -0.53
CA GLN A 911 -5.84 14.57 -0.28
C GLN A 911 -4.55 15.12 0.33
N CYS A 912 -3.95 14.43 1.29
CA CYS A 912 -2.71 14.88 1.90
C CYS A 912 -1.56 14.93 0.90
N ASN A 913 -1.51 13.98 -0.04
CA ASN A 913 -0.53 13.99 -1.14
C ASN A 913 -0.68 15.24 -2.02
N VAL A 914 -1.91 15.62 -2.36
CA VAL A 914 -2.18 16.85 -3.15
C VAL A 914 -1.76 18.10 -2.39
N LEU A 915 -2.01 18.18 -1.07
CA LEU A 915 -1.62 19.32 -0.24
C LEU A 915 -0.10 19.46 -0.08
N LEU A 916 0.62 18.34 0.03
CA LEU A 916 2.09 18.34 0.05
C LEU A 916 2.65 18.74 -1.32
N ALA A 917 2.03 18.26 -2.40
CA ALA A 917 2.39 18.68 -3.75
C ALA A 917 2.10 20.18 -4.01
N GLU A 918 1.00 20.74 -3.45
CA GLU A 918 0.72 22.19 -3.46
C GLU A 918 1.85 22.99 -2.80
N ALA A 919 2.42 22.46 -1.73
CA ALA A 919 3.55 23.05 -1.02
C ALA A 919 4.92 22.74 -1.67
N SER A 920 4.93 22.17 -2.89
CA SER A 920 6.13 21.82 -3.64
C SER A 920 7.04 20.78 -2.94
N VAL A 921 6.47 19.92 -2.09
CA VAL A 921 7.18 18.78 -1.52
C VAL A 921 7.40 17.73 -2.60
N PRO A 922 8.65 17.26 -2.82
CA PRO A 922 8.92 16.21 -3.80
C PRO A 922 8.19 14.92 -3.45
N TYR A 923 7.50 14.33 -4.41
CA TYR A 923 6.68 13.12 -4.15
C TYR A 923 7.51 11.87 -3.85
N ASP A 924 8.79 11.85 -4.16
CA ASP A 924 9.72 10.76 -3.87
C ASP A 924 10.02 10.58 -2.37
N ILE A 925 9.75 11.59 -1.55
CA ILE A 925 9.87 11.51 -0.09
C ILE A 925 8.50 11.35 0.61
N VAL A 926 7.42 11.27 -0.16
CA VAL A 926 6.06 11.08 0.35
C VAL A 926 5.68 9.63 0.14
N LEU A 927 5.74 8.84 1.21
CA LEU A 927 5.57 7.40 1.20
C LEU A 927 4.23 7.01 1.79
N GLU A 928 3.61 5.99 1.19
CA GLU A 928 2.37 5.41 1.71
C GLU A 928 2.66 4.52 2.93
N MET A 929 1.63 4.28 3.72
CA MET A 929 1.72 3.52 4.97
C MET A 929 2.41 2.16 4.80
N ASP A 930 2.08 1.42 3.75
CA ASP A 930 2.62 0.08 3.48
C ASP A 930 4.12 0.11 3.11
N GLU A 931 4.60 1.26 2.62
CA GLU A 931 5.99 1.45 2.24
C GLU A 931 6.88 1.89 3.41
N ILE A 932 6.31 2.63 4.38
CA ILE A 932 7.11 3.31 5.43
C ILE A 932 6.91 2.73 6.83
N ASN A 933 5.92 1.88 7.04
CA ASN A 933 5.51 1.46 8.39
C ASN A 933 6.60 0.67 9.14
N ASP A 934 7.46 -0.01 8.40
CA ASP A 934 8.59 -0.74 8.98
C ASP A 934 9.77 0.17 9.37
N ASP A 935 9.85 1.38 8.81
CA ASP A 935 10.97 2.30 9.01
C ASP A 935 10.86 3.12 10.31
N PHE A 936 9.70 3.13 10.96
CA PHE A 936 9.54 3.86 12.22
C PHE A 936 10.49 3.38 13.32
N GLY A 937 10.87 2.11 13.34
CA GLY A 937 11.81 1.55 14.32
C GLY A 937 13.23 2.15 14.22
N ASP A 938 13.65 2.55 13.04
CA ASP A 938 14.96 3.15 12.75
C ASP A 938 14.92 4.69 12.74
N THR A 939 13.77 5.29 13.02
CA THR A 939 13.55 6.74 13.00
C THR A 939 13.90 7.38 14.33
N ASP A 940 14.71 8.44 14.29
CA ASP A 940 15.11 9.18 15.49
C ASP A 940 13.96 10.02 16.04
N VAL A 941 13.31 10.79 15.16
CA VAL A 941 12.21 11.68 15.53
C VAL A 941 11.03 11.48 14.57
N THR A 942 9.87 11.20 15.12
CA THR A 942 8.60 11.24 14.36
C THR A 942 7.79 12.44 14.81
N LEU A 943 7.51 13.34 13.88
CA LEU A 943 6.66 14.51 14.10
C LEU A 943 5.26 14.25 13.57
N VAL A 944 4.28 14.12 14.46
CA VAL A 944 2.87 13.86 14.11
C VAL A 944 2.11 15.17 14.04
N ILE A 945 1.57 15.52 12.87
CA ILE A 945 0.95 16.80 12.61
C ILE A 945 -0.53 16.62 12.22
N GLY A 946 -1.41 16.87 13.16
CA GLY A 946 -2.85 16.82 12.92
C GLY A 946 -3.42 15.45 12.61
N ALA A 947 -2.73 14.36 12.98
CA ALA A 947 -3.21 12.98 12.96
C ALA A 947 -3.60 12.53 14.38
N ASN A 948 -4.56 11.59 14.49
CA ASN A 948 -4.99 11.01 15.75
C ASN A 948 -5.33 9.53 15.58
N ASP A 949 -6.47 9.20 14.95
CA ASP A 949 -6.93 7.81 14.81
C ASP A 949 -6.00 6.97 13.94
N THR A 950 -5.36 7.58 12.94
CA THR A 950 -4.41 6.94 12.00
C THR A 950 -3.06 6.56 12.62
N VAL A 951 -2.78 7.01 13.84
CA VAL A 951 -1.58 6.69 14.64
C VAL A 951 -1.95 6.09 16.00
N ASN A 952 -3.15 5.55 16.15
CA ASN A 952 -3.66 5.08 17.43
C ASN A 952 -3.38 3.59 17.63
N PRO A 953 -2.50 3.19 18.56
CA PRO A 953 -2.16 1.79 18.80
C PRO A 953 -3.35 0.94 19.28
N ILE A 954 -4.41 1.55 19.82
CA ILE A 954 -5.63 0.83 20.24
C ILE A 954 -6.33 0.09 19.07
N ALA A 955 -6.02 0.47 17.84
CA ALA A 955 -6.48 -0.23 16.65
C ALA A 955 -5.97 -1.69 16.55
N LEU A 956 -4.86 -1.99 17.23
CA LEU A 956 -4.29 -3.34 17.29
C LEU A 956 -4.95 -4.20 18.37
N GLU A 957 -5.73 -3.61 19.26
CA GLU A 957 -6.38 -4.32 20.36
C GLU A 957 -7.76 -4.86 19.93
N PRO A 958 -7.99 -6.18 20.06
CA PRO A 958 -9.29 -6.77 19.75
C PRO A 958 -10.39 -6.18 20.64
N GLY A 959 -11.54 -5.84 20.05
CA GLY A 959 -12.70 -5.29 20.78
C GLY A 959 -12.72 -3.76 20.89
N SER A 960 -11.70 -3.04 20.45
CA SER A 960 -11.75 -1.58 20.36
C SER A 960 -12.67 -1.10 19.22
N PRO A 961 -13.22 0.11 19.29
CA PRO A 961 -14.08 0.67 18.22
C PRO A 961 -13.40 0.79 16.86
N ILE A 962 -12.06 0.82 16.82
CA ILE A 962 -11.23 0.88 15.62
C ILE A 962 -10.38 -0.37 15.44
N ALA A 963 -10.70 -1.48 16.12
CA ALA A 963 -9.97 -2.73 16.04
C ALA A 963 -9.75 -3.20 14.60
N GLY A 964 -8.52 -3.61 14.28
CA GLY A 964 -8.13 -4.09 12.96
C GLY A 964 -7.97 -2.98 11.90
N MET A 965 -8.16 -1.72 12.22
CA MET A 965 -7.81 -0.61 11.33
C MET A 965 -6.29 -0.59 11.16
N PRO A 966 -5.74 -0.65 9.94
CA PRO A 966 -4.32 -0.42 9.73
C PRO A 966 -3.93 0.97 10.23
N VAL A 967 -2.80 1.10 10.89
CA VAL A 967 -2.32 2.37 11.46
C VAL A 967 -0.83 2.57 11.22
N LEU A 968 -0.39 3.81 11.19
CA LEU A 968 1.02 4.17 11.15
C LEU A 968 1.65 3.93 12.52
N HIS A 969 2.72 3.15 12.57
CA HIS A 969 3.38 2.73 13.80
C HIS A 969 4.31 3.79 14.41
N ALA A 970 3.85 5.04 14.44
CA ALA A 970 4.65 6.19 14.92
C ALA A 970 5.27 5.97 16.30
N TRP A 971 4.61 5.24 17.20
CA TRP A 971 5.11 4.94 18.56
C TRP A 971 6.33 4.04 18.62
N LYS A 972 6.74 3.44 17.49
CA LYS A 972 7.99 2.64 17.41
C LYS A 972 9.24 3.49 17.26
N SER A 973 9.11 4.78 16.96
CA SER A 973 10.24 5.70 16.82
C SER A 973 10.90 5.99 18.16
N LYS A 974 12.17 6.36 18.12
CA LYS A 974 12.92 6.67 19.36
C LYS A 974 12.30 7.84 20.13
N GLN A 975 11.83 8.87 19.42
CA GLN A 975 11.10 9.99 19.98
C GLN A 975 9.90 10.34 19.07
N VAL A 976 8.74 10.55 19.68
CA VAL A 976 7.53 10.99 18.98
C VAL A 976 7.12 12.36 19.51
N ILE A 977 6.94 13.32 18.63
CA ILE A 977 6.45 14.67 18.97
C ILE A 977 5.09 14.84 18.31
N VAL A 978 4.05 15.02 19.12
CA VAL A 978 2.67 15.14 18.62
C VAL A 978 2.21 16.58 18.73
N MET A 979 1.95 17.19 17.58
CA MET A 979 1.41 18.54 17.48
C MET A 979 -0.11 18.54 17.50
N LYS A 980 -0.71 19.06 18.55
CA LYS A 980 -2.17 19.16 18.73
C LYS A 980 -2.57 20.46 19.43
N ARG A 981 -3.78 20.94 19.15
CA ARG A 981 -4.34 22.10 19.89
C ARG A 981 -4.81 21.74 21.29
N GLY A 982 -5.12 20.49 21.57
CA GLY A 982 -5.58 19.98 22.86
C GLY A 982 -5.77 18.48 22.86
N MET A 983 -6.23 17.91 23.95
CA MET A 983 -6.39 16.46 24.17
C MET A 983 -7.70 15.88 23.64
N ALA A 984 -8.49 16.62 22.85
CA ALA A 984 -9.73 16.11 22.28
C ALA A 984 -9.47 14.85 21.43
N SER A 985 -10.37 13.87 21.51
CA SER A 985 -10.34 12.65 20.69
C SER A 985 -10.46 12.97 19.19
N GLY A 986 -10.15 11.98 18.34
CA GLY A 986 -10.31 12.06 16.89
C GLY A 986 -11.76 11.85 16.43
N TYR A 987 -11.94 11.53 15.15
CA TYR A 987 -13.28 11.29 14.58
C TYR A 987 -13.96 10.04 15.13
N ALA A 988 -13.16 9.03 15.52
CA ALA A 988 -13.69 7.80 16.10
C ALA A 988 -14.13 7.95 17.56
N ASP A 989 -13.86 9.11 18.17
CA ASP A 989 -14.11 9.43 19.59
C ASP A 989 -13.46 8.42 20.55
N VAL A 990 -12.28 7.88 20.15
CA VAL A 990 -11.50 6.91 20.91
C VAL A 990 -10.26 7.59 21.47
N PRO A 991 -9.92 7.37 22.77
CA PRO A 991 -8.70 7.90 23.34
C PRO A 991 -7.47 7.26 22.68
N ASN A 992 -6.35 7.99 22.61
CA ASN A 992 -5.13 7.51 22.00
C ASN A 992 -4.03 7.28 23.05
N PRO A 993 -3.69 6.01 23.38
CA PRO A 993 -2.67 5.66 24.35
C PRO A 993 -1.27 6.15 23.98
N MET A 994 -0.97 6.31 22.68
CA MET A 994 0.35 6.80 22.22
C MET A 994 0.75 8.11 22.91
N PHE A 995 -0.20 8.99 23.23
CA PHE A 995 0.10 10.27 23.87
C PHE A 995 0.66 10.17 25.29
N TYR A 996 0.50 9.00 25.90
CA TYR A 996 0.93 8.72 27.28
C TYR A 996 2.15 7.76 27.31
N MET A 997 2.64 7.32 26.14
CA MET A 997 3.78 6.40 26.08
C MET A 997 5.10 7.08 26.42
N PRO A 998 6.07 6.36 27.03
CA PRO A 998 7.43 6.82 27.18
C PRO A 998 8.04 7.14 25.80
N GLY A 999 8.66 8.28 25.63
CA GLY A 999 9.21 8.72 24.34
C GLY A 999 8.25 9.59 23.51
N THR A 1000 6.99 9.69 23.89
CA THR A 1000 6.03 10.62 23.25
C THR A 1000 5.95 11.93 24.01
N LYS A 1001 6.12 13.03 23.29
CA LYS A 1001 5.99 14.39 23.81
C LYS A 1001 4.89 15.16 23.10
N MET A 1002 4.12 15.93 23.82
CA MET A 1002 3.01 16.74 23.31
C MET A 1002 3.44 18.19 23.12
N LEU A 1003 3.38 18.67 21.88
CA LEU A 1003 3.58 20.07 21.52
C LEU A 1003 2.23 20.72 21.25
N PHE A 1004 1.75 21.49 22.22
CA PHE A 1004 0.45 22.13 22.12
C PHE A 1004 0.51 23.47 21.40
N GLY A 1005 -0.33 23.65 20.39
CA GLY A 1005 -0.44 24.88 19.62
C GLY A 1005 -1.26 24.69 18.34
N ASP A 1006 -1.52 25.79 17.64
CA ASP A 1006 -2.00 25.71 16.25
C ASP A 1006 -0.88 25.18 15.35
N ALA A 1007 -1.20 24.25 14.45
CA ALA A 1007 -0.16 23.58 13.68
C ALA A 1007 0.59 24.54 12.76
N LYS A 1008 -0.07 25.55 12.20
CA LYS A 1008 0.59 26.57 11.37
C LYS A 1008 1.57 27.41 12.17
N ASP A 1009 1.10 28.02 13.26
CA ASP A 1009 1.91 28.89 14.10
C ASP A 1009 3.10 28.14 14.71
N THR A 1010 2.87 26.88 15.11
CA THR A 1010 3.91 26.02 15.67
C THR A 1010 4.96 25.64 14.63
N CYS A 1011 4.54 25.30 13.39
CA CYS A 1011 5.47 25.01 12.30
C CYS A 1011 6.27 26.26 11.89
N GLU A 1012 5.66 27.44 11.87
CA GLU A 1012 6.36 28.70 11.61
C GLU A 1012 7.38 29.02 12.72
N ALA A 1013 7.05 28.71 13.98
CA ALA A 1013 7.97 28.86 15.09
C ALA A 1013 9.15 27.87 15.02
N ILE A 1014 8.90 26.60 14.64
CA ILE A 1014 9.95 25.60 14.41
C ILE A 1014 10.86 26.06 13.25
N LYS A 1015 10.27 26.56 12.15
CA LYS A 1015 11.03 27.11 11.03
C LYS A 1015 11.98 28.20 11.49
N LYS A 1016 11.50 29.21 12.22
CA LYS A 1016 12.32 30.31 12.75
C LYS A 1016 13.41 29.81 13.72
N GLY A 1017 13.09 28.83 14.55
CA GLY A 1017 14.05 28.21 15.44
C GLY A 1017 15.19 27.50 14.70
N LEU A 1018 14.87 26.77 13.63
CA LEU A 1018 15.86 26.12 12.76
C LEU A 1018 16.69 27.14 11.97
N GLU A 1019 16.07 28.21 11.45
CA GLU A 1019 16.79 29.32 10.81
C GLU A 1019 17.83 29.95 11.78
N GLY A 1020 17.42 30.25 13.02
CA GLY A 1020 18.32 30.76 14.05
C GLY A 1020 19.44 29.79 14.37
N LYS A 1021 19.17 28.51 14.49
CA LYS A 1021 20.17 27.48 14.84
C LYS A 1021 21.15 27.19 13.69
N TYR A 1022 20.72 27.31 12.44
CA TYR A 1022 21.60 27.09 11.30
C TYR A 1022 22.31 28.35 10.79
N ALA A 1023 21.92 29.55 11.26
CA ALA A 1023 22.63 30.82 11.03
C ALA A 1023 23.75 31.04 12.01
N SER A 1024 23.71 30.41 13.18
CA SER A 1024 24.79 30.39 14.20
C SER A 1024 25.80 29.28 13.90
#